data_567745074e3227fa7cd5f5d89375654d
#
_entry.id   567745074e3227fa7cd5f5d89375654d
#
_cell.length_a   1.000
_cell.length_b   1.000
_cell.length_c   1.000
_cell.angle_alpha   90.00
_cell.angle_beta   90.00
_cell.angle_gamma   90.00
#
_symmetry.space_group_name_H-M   'P 1'
#
loop_
_entity.id
_entity.type
_entity.pdbx_description
1 polymer ?
#
loop_
_entity_poly.entity_id
_entity_poly.type
_entity_poly.pdbx_seq_one_letter_code
_entity_poly.pdbx_strand_id
1 'polypeptide(L)'
;MSEKDKTFEDVLKENRVLVSIETVKIKDFIFSTNKLKLIRGASYLLDYMNQVEVPRILKKYGLEYKTHELVNKIYNINDDKEFLEKVDEEIDKTIDKRILYIGAGNAKFLVEDKDKAEEICKEIKEVYKTLAPSAKVVAECYQMNENEKIWTAIDELAQKTAEKKSEGFPMLNIDLPFAVKCDLSGTEPAVVSFKNLEKDLKKIEIHKSGEGSDDDKQVKDTITAIRNVIKKDNIKISEESAVKIKYSNKMIKDDVNEIGFYSIIKKALSYDIHLNTEIDDYSVGDSFIGFVYSDGDGLGDFLKNVKKVYTTEEEYLKFMRKFSVILDRNTKYVLKEVIKEMYEKGKFVKKKPILKDGKFVKDEKGENIEKSVIGEFLIVGGDDVCAVFPADLAIEISYEFQKQFEEKMKKFTEIENQKNEKKNPENITSSCGVVIAKNKTPMFQLFEQGLKLQKSAKAKRYQENKNREGKVRTGYIDFQVIGNEGNVNIKEYRKKWYNKFDKEDKNKGKLHVSRRPYSISGSEKNKEYKDVSESIKKLIDQVKKLKTKNFPNTKIRYIYDLKKDDTKTDNEKIMESINILSKMSTEEIQVLNELWGIKDKMNLSFENENKNEKFKEFFDNIFDVLEIYDFIQKDKSSSEKEDNNSGN
;
A
#
# COMPACT_ATOMS: atom_id res chain seq x y z
N MET A 1 9.29 42.90 -6.71
CA MET A 1 8.39 41.82 -7.13
C MET A 1 8.20 40.89 -5.94
N SER A 2 6.99 40.50 -5.61
CA SER A 2 6.83 39.47 -4.60
C SER A 2 7.41 38.15 -5.14
N GLU A 3 7.90 37.25 -4.27
CA GLU A 3 8.48 35.98 -4.73
C GLU A 3 7.47 35.13 -5.54
N LYS A 4 6.18 35.37 -5.38
CA LYS A 4 5.10 34.72 -6.15
C LYS A 4 5.03 35.18 -7.62
N ASP A 5 5.55 36.37 -7.92
CA ASP A 5 5.50 36.95 -9.27
C ASP A 5 6.73 36.58 -10.12
N LYS A 6 7.75 35.95 -9.54
CA LYS A 6 8.97 35.50 -10.24
C LYS A 6 8.65 34.37 -11.21
N THR A 7 9.30 34.37 -12.37
CA THR A 7 9.27 33.23 -13.30
C THR A 7 10.12 32.06 -12.76
N PHE A 8 9.95 30.84 -13.30
CA PHE A 8 10.83 29.72 -12.93
C PHE A 8 12.29 29.97 -13.39
N GLU A 9 12.51 30.74 -14.44
CA GLU A 9 13.87 31.14 -14.85
C GLU A 9 14.52 32.04 -13.80
N ASP A 10 13.78 33.02 -13.24
CA ASP A 10 14.28 33.87 -12.19
C ASP A 10 14.60 33.07 -10.93
N VAL A 11 13.71 32.13 -10.55
CA VAL A 11 13.90 31.23 -9.42
C VAL A 11 15.18 30.40 -9.59
N LEU A 12 15.42 29.83 -10.76
CA LEU A 12 16.62 29.05 -11.05
C LEU A 12 17.91 29.87 -11.09
N LYS A 13 17.85 31.12 -11.53
CA LYS A 13 19.01 32.02 -11.52
C LYS A 13 19.43 32.41 -10.10
N GLU A 14 18.46 32.68 -9.24
CA GLU A 14 18.70 33.11 -7.88
C GLU A 14 18.98 31.96 -6.90
N ASN A 15 18.40 30.76 -7.16
CA ASN A 15 18.47 29.62 -6.25
C ASN A 15 19.24 28.45 -6.91
N ARG A 16 20.55 28.44 -6.69
CA ARG A 16 21.46 27.48 -7.36
C ARG A 16 21.89 26.31 -6.46
N VAL A 17 21.27 26.12 -5.31
CA VAL A 17 21.55 24.96 -4.44
C VAL A 17 20.32 24.08 -4.36
N LEU A 18 20.44 22.87 -4.87
CA LEU A 18 19.40 21.85 -4.80
C LEU A 18 19.58 21.03 -3.53
N VAL A 19 18.50 20.86 -2.76
CA VAL A 19 18.47 20.08 -1.51
C VAL A 19 17.57 18.86 -1.70
N SER A 20 18.00 17.70 -1.20
CA SER A 20 17.23 16.46 -1.14
C SER A 20 17.17 15.93 0.29
N ILE A 21 15.98 15.66 0.75
CA ILE A 21 15.70 14.99 2.02
C ILE A 21 15.06 13.64 1.67
N GLU A 22 15.62 12.56 2.19
CA GLU A 22 15.09 11.22 1.96
C GLU A 22 15.06 10.40 3.25
N THR A 23 13.88 9.97 3.64
CA THR A 23 13.73 9.00 4.73
C THR A 23 14.07 7.61 4.21
N VAL A 24 15.08 6.98 4.80
CA VAL A 24 15.64 5.72 4.35
C VAL A 24 15.17 4.59 5.26
N LYS A 25 14.95 3.40 4.68
CA LYS A 25 14.53 2.21 5.43
C LYS A 25 13.23 2.45 6.24
N ILE A 26 12.30 3.20 5.65
CA ILE A 26 10.98 3.49 6.23
C ILE A 26 10.33 2.23 6.79
N LYS A 27 10.43 1.13 6.05
CA LYS A 27 9.83 -0.16 6.39
C LYS A 27 10.45 -0.79 7.63
N ASP A 28 11.77 -0.70 7.78
CA ASP A 28 12.48 -1.20 8.97
C ASP A 28 12.03 -0.43 10.24
N PHE A 29 11.80 0.88 10.12
CA PHE A 29 11.32 1.71 11.21
C PHE A 29 9.88 1.39 11.59
N ILE A 30 8.98 1.25 10.61
CA ILE A 30 7.56 0.99 10.83
C ILE A 30 7.37 -0.42 11.40
N PHE A 31 7.99 -1.43 10.83
CA PHE A 31 7.83 -2.84 11.22
C PHE A 31 8.88 -3.33 12.24
N SER A 32 9.52 -2.42 12.96
CA SER A 32 10.45 -2.76 14.06
C SER A 32 9.79 -3.47 15.23
N THR A 33 8.47 -3.57 15.26
CA THR A 33 7.65 -4.20 16.29
C THR A 33 6.47 -4.94 15.69
N ASN A 34 5.89 -5.90 16.44
CA ASN A 34 4.66 -6.59 16.06
C ASN A 34 3.40 -5.98 16.68
N LYS A 35 3.51 -4.88 17.42
CA LYS A 35 2.37 -4.21 18.05
C LYS A 35 1.73 -3.22 17.10
N LEU A 36 0.49 -3.49 16.66
CA LEU A 36 -0.22 -2.69 15.66
C LEU A 36 -0.26 -1.19 16.00
N LYS A 37 -0.48 -0.85 17.28
CA LYS A 37 -0.51 0.54 17.74
C LYS A 37 0.84 1.27 17.55
N LEU A 38 1.97 0.57 17.74
CA LEU A 38 3.28 1.14 17.52
C LEU A 38 3.58 1.27 16.02
N ILE A 39 3.18 0.28 15.23
CA ILE A 39 3.31 0.31 13.75
C ILE A 39 2.52 1.50 13.20
N ARG A 40 1.26 1.66 13.62
CA ARG A 40 0.41 2.82 13.29
C ARG A 40 1.06 4.15 13.68
N GLY A 41 1.55 4.23 14.90
CA GLY A 41 2.23 5.43 15.41
C GLY A 41 3.53 5.74 14.68
N ALA A 42 4.30 4.72 14.30
CA ALA A 42 5.50 4.89 13.51
C ALA A 42 5.19 5.44 12.11
N SER A 43 4.19 4.89 11.44
CA SER A 43 3.74 5.38 10.13
C SER A 43 3.26 6.82 10.21
N TYR A 44 2.35 7.13 11.14
CA TYR A 44 1.85 8.49 11.31
C TYR A 44 2.94 9.49 11.71
N LEU A 45 3.92 9.06 12.52
CA LEU A 45 5.06 9.91 12.88
C LEU A 45 5.91 10.29 11.66
N LEU A 46 6.16 9.34 10.74
CA LEU A 46 6.88 9.64 9.50
C LEU A 46 6.09 10.61 8.60
N ASP A 47 4.79 10.40 8.46
CA ASP A 47 3.93 11.33 7.73
C ASP A 47 3.93 12.71 8.38
N TYR A 48 3.85 12.79 9.70
CA TYR A 48 3.91 14.04 10.45
C TYR A 48 5.24 14.77 10.24
N MET A 49 6.37 14.07 10.34
CA MET A 49 7.68 14.68 10.08
C MET A 49 7.78 15.22 8.66
N ASN A 50 7.31 14.47 7.68
CA ASN A 50 7.42 14.87 6.28
C ASN A 50 6.40 15.97 5.89
N GLN A 51 5.16 15.88 6.35
CA GLN A 51 4.06 16.76 5.92
C GLN A 51 3.83 17.98 6.83
N VAL A 52 4.39 17.97 8.04
CA VAL A 52 4.23 19.06 9.02
C VAL A 52 5.56 19.69 9.40
N GLU A 53 6.51 18.88 9.89
CA GLU A 53 7.78 19.41 10.41
C GLU A 53 8.68 19.93 9.31
N VAL A 54 8.84 19.22 8.19
CA VAL A 54 9.63 19.72 7.06
C VAL A 54 9.06 21.02 6.51
N PRO A 55 7.75 21.16 6.19
CA PRO A 55 7.18 22.46 5.82
C PRO A 55 7.35 23.55 6.87
N ARG A 56 7.23 23.22 8.17
CA ARG A 56 7.42 24.16 9.26
C ARG A 56 8.85 24.72 9.30
N ILE A 57 9.84 23.85 9.09
CA ILE A 57 11.25 24.28 8.99
C ILE A 57 11.44 25.15 7.75
N LEU A 58 11.00 24.69 6.59
CA LEU A 58 11.15 25.43 5.33
C LEU A 58 10.53 26.83 5.39
N LYS A 59 9.39 26.99 6.08
CA LYS A 59 8.72 28.27 6.28
C LYS A 59 9.61 29.28 7.01
N LYS A 60 10.46 28.87 7.96
CA LYS A 60 11.44 29.75 8.66
C LYS A 60 12.44 30.37 7.68
N TYR A 61 12.72 29.66 6.58
CA TYR A 61 13.64 30.09 5.53
C TYR A 61 12.93 30.69 4.30
N GLY A 62 11.63 31.02 4.45
CA GLY A 62 10.86 31.70 3.43
C GLY A 62 10.32 30.79 2.32
N LEU A 63 10.35 29.44 2.48
CA LEU A 63 9.76 28.49 1.53
C LEU A 63 8.41 28.01 2.08
N GLU A 64 7.33 28.43 1.46
CA GLU A 64 5.98 28.13 1.93
C GLU A 64 5.43 26.85 1.24
N TYR A 65 4.93 25.89 2.03
CA TYR A 65 4.23 24.71 1.56
C TYR A 65 2.96 24.50 2.41
N LYS A 66 1.82 24.83 1.86
CA LYS A 66 0.53 24.78 2.56
C LYS A 66 -0.18 23.44 2.33
N THR A 67 0.33 22.38 2.95
CA THR A 67 -0.18 21.01 2.77
C THR A 67 -1.70 20.90 2.97
N HIS A 68 -2.22 21.46 4.09
CA HIS A 68 -3.65 21.39 4.42
C HIS A 68 -4.53 22.09 3.39
N GLU A 69 -4.12 23.28 2.96
CA GLU A 69 -4.89 24.07 1.99
C GLU A 69 -4.95 23.33 0.65
N LEU A 70 -3.81 22.78 0.19
CA LEU A 70 -3.75 22.01 -1.03
C LEU A 70 -4.63 20.75 -0.95
N VAL A 71 -4.49 19.95 0.12
CA VAL A 71 -5.27 18.73 0.32
C VAL A 71 -6.76 19.01 0.31
N ASN A 72 -7.22 19.99 1.09
CA ASN A 72 -8.65 20.34 1.16
C ASN A 72 -9.24 20.77 -0.18
N LYS A 73 -8.46 21.45 -1.01
CA LYS A 73 -8.90 21.90 -2.32
C LYS A 73 -8.96 20.78 -3.35
N ILE A 74 -7.91 19.98 -3.45
CA ILE A 74 -7.79 18.99 -4.54
C ILE A 74 -8.47 17.64 -4.27
N TYR A 75 -8.59 17.21 -2.99
CA TYR A 75 -9.19 15.91 -2.66
C TYR A 75 -10.71 15.88 -2.73
N ASN A 76 -11.37 17.05 -2.76
CA ASN A 76 -12.81 17.17 -2.89
C ASN A 76 -13.28 17.25 -4.35
N ILE A 77 -12.37 17.36 -5.32
CA ILE A 77 -12.71 17.38 -6.75
C ILE A 77 -12.88 15.92 -7.21
N ASN A 78 -14.11 15.55 -7.57
CA ASN A 78 -14.44 14.18 -8.01
C ASN A 78 -14.26 14.02 -9.52
N ASP A 79 -14.51 15.05 -10.31
CA ASP A 79 -14.33 15.01 -11.77
C ASP A 79 -12.84 15.14 -12.14
N ASP A 80 -12.35 14.18 -12.93
CA ASP A 80 -10.94 14.11 -13.28
C ASP A 80 -10.49 15.26 -14.17
N LYS A 81 -11.37 15.72 -15.08
CA LYS A 81 -11.05 16.82 -16.00
C LYS A 81 -10.96 18.13 -15.23
N GLU A 82 -11.95 18.41 -14.38
CA GLU A 82 -11.96 19.58 -13.51
C GLU A 82 -10.72 19.58 -12.59
N PHE A 83 -10.37 18.43 -12.02
CA PHE A 83 -9.19 18.30 -11.18
C PHE A 83 -7.91 18.65 -11.95
N LEU A 84 -7.70 18.05 -13.13
CA LEU A 84 -6.49 18.26 -13.94
C LEU A 84 -6.42 19.67 -14.56
N GLU A 85 -7.53 20.38 -14.68
CA GLU A 85 -7.57 21.78 -15.07
C GLU A 85 -7.19 22.73 -13.93
N LYS A 86 -7.61 22.42 -12.70
CA LYS A 86 -7.42 23.27 -11.52
C LYS A 86 -6.11 23.00 -10.75
N VAL A 87 -5.53 21.81 -10.88
CA VAL A 87 -4.39 21.40 -10.05
C VAL A 87 -3.17 22.32 -10.19
N ASP A 88 -2.89 22.82 -11.39
CA ASP A 88 -1.75 23.70 -11.64
C ASP A 88 -1.92 25.03 -10.87
N GLU A 89 -3.12 25.62 -10.93
CA GLU A 89 -3.45 26.85 -10.21
C GLU A 89 -3.38 26.70 -8.68
N GLU A 90 -3.87 25.55 -8.16
CA GLU A 90 -3.84 25.28 -6.72
C GLU A 90 -2.40 24.99 -6.22
N ILE A 91 -1.57 24.35 -7.03
CA ILE A 91 -0.15 24.17 -6.74
C ILE A 91 0.55 25.52 -6.65
N ASP A 92 0.33 26.42 -7.60
CA ASP A 92 0.98 27.74 -7.62
C ASP A 92 0.52 28.65 -6.48
N LYS A 93 -0.70 28.47 -5.96
CA LYS A 93 -1.20 29.19 -4.77
C LYS A 93 -0.65 28.68 -3.45
N THR A 94 -0.36 27.38 -3.36
CA THR A 94 -0.10 26.69 -2.08
C THR A 94 1.35 26.24 -1.89
N ILE A 95 2.11 26.11 -2.98
CA ILE A 95 3.50 25.63 -2.96
C ILE A 95 4.42 26.69 -3.56
N ASP A 96 5.46 27.07 -2.82
CA ASP A 96 6.53 27.94 -3.33
C ASP A 96 7.21 27.32 -4.57
N LYS A 97 7.54 28.15 -5.57
CA LYS A 97 8.13 27.68 -6.84
C LYS A 97 9.48 26.99 -6.68
N ARG A 98 10.18 27.27 -5.59
CA ARG A 98 11.45 26.61 -5.23
C ARG A 98 11.27 25.18 -4.74
N ILE A 99 10.04 24.77 -4.34
CA ILE A 99 9.77 23.41 -3.85
C ILE A 99 9.32 22.54 -5.02
N LEU A 100 10.08 21.49 -5.32
CA LEU A 100 9.76 20.52 -6.34
C LEU A 100 8.70 19.54 -5.84
N TYR A 101 8.91 18.99 -4.64
CA TYR A 101 7.92 18.14 -3.97
C TYR A 101 8.25 17.93 -2.50
N ILE A 102 7.22 17.62 -1.71
CA ILE A 102 7.29 17.08 -0.35
C ILE A 102 6.22 16.00 -0.27
N GLY A 103 6.64 14.74 -0.04
CA GLY A 103 5.72 13.61 0.06
C GLY A 103 6.43 12.28 0.20
N ALA A 104 5.72 11.28 0.70
CA ALA A 104 6.18 9.90 0.84
C ALA A 104 7.55 9.76 1.56
N GLY A 105 7.80 10.57 2.59
CA GLY A 105 9.07 10.58 3.33
C GLY A 105 10.22 11.29 2.64
N ASN A 106 9.96 11.97 1.52
CA ASN A 106 10.97 12.67 0.72
C ASN A 106 10.63 14.15 0.56
N ALA A 107 11.64 14.99 0.35
CA ALA A 107 11.48 16.38 -0.07
C ALA A 107 12.61 16.81 -1.00
N LYS A 108 12.30 17.67 -1.97
CA LYS A 108 13.30 18.26 -2.86
C LYS A 108 12.95 19.72 -3.14
N PHE A 109 13.90 20.61 -2.96
CA PHE A 109 13.71 22.05 -3.09
C PHE A 109 15.00 22.79 -3.41
N LEU A 110 14.88 24.04 -3.85
CA LEU A 110 15.99 24.94 -4.19
C LEU A 110 16.16 26.02 -3.12
N VAL A 111 17.39 26.42 -2.88
CA VAL A 111 17.75 27.56 -2.04
C VAL A 111 18.88 28.40 -2.67
N GLU A 112 19.07 29.60 -2.17
CA GLU A 112 19.98 30.61 -2.72
C GLU A 112 21.45 30.21 -2.57
N ASP A 113 21.84 29.79 -1.36
CA ASP A 113 23.22 29.54 -0.99
C ASP A 113 23.40 28.21 -0.24
N LYS A 114 24.67 27.78 -0.16
CA LYS A 114 25.05 26.50 0.43
C LYS A 114 24.92 26.48 1.94
N ASP A 115 25.23 27.59 2.60
CA ASP A 115 25.22 27.69 4.07
C ASP A 115 23.78 27.53 4.58
N LYS A 116 22.83 28.20 3.91
CA LYS A 116 21.38 28.04 4.15
C LYS A 116 20.91 26.62 3.92
N ALA A 117 21.37 25.96 2.84
CA ALA A 117 21.06 24.58 2.56
C ALA A 117 21.55 23.63 3.67
N GLU A 118 22.79 23.79 4.12
CA GLU A 118 23.39 22.98 5.19
C GLU A 118 22.68 23.20 6.54
N GLU A 119 22.28 24.43 6.85
CA GLU A 119 21.52 24.75 8.06
C GLU A 119 20.15 24.08 8.06
N ILE A 120 19.39 24.15 6.95
CA ILE A 120 18.11 23.44 6.79
C ILE A 120 18.31 21.93 6.94
N CYS A 121 19.31 21.35 6.27
CA CYS A 121 19.62 19.93 6.38
C CYS A 121 19.92 19.50 7.82
N LYS A 122 20.67 20.34 8.56
CA LYS A 122 20.99 20.10 9.97
C LYS A 122 19.74 20.16 10.84
N GLU A 123 18.90 21.18 10.69
CA GLU A 123 17.66 21.31 11.48
C GLU A 123 16.73 20.13 11.24
N ILE A 124 16.56 19.68 9.99
CA ILE A 124 15.76 18.50 9.68
C ILE A 124 16.33 17.22 10.31
N LYS A 125 17.65 17.01 10.23
CA LYS A 125 18.32 15.86 10.87
C LYS A 125 18.10 15.86 12.39
N GLU A 126 18.14 17.03 13.05
CA GLU A 126 17.91 17.14 14.49
C GLU A 126 16.46 16.84 14.87
N VAL A 127 15.46 17.26 14.05
CA VAL A 127 14.05 16.88 14.27
C VAL A 127 13.86 15.37 14.18
N TYR A 128 14.45 14.72 13.17
CA TYR A 128 14.39 13.25 13.06
C TYR A 128 15.05 12.58 14.28
N LYS A 129 16.23 13.02 14.68
CA LYS A 129 16.94 12.49 15.85
C LYS A 129 16.13 12.65 17.14
N THR A 130 15.39 13.74 17.27
CA THR A 130 14.57 14.02 18.46
C THR A 130 13.28 13.23 18.50
N LEU A 131 12.53 13.16 17.39
CA LEU A 131 11.20 12.54 17.36
C LEU A 131 11.25 11.06 17.02
N ALA A 132 12.19 10.64 16.19
CA ALA A 132 12.29 9.27 15.67
C ALA A 132 13.75 8.84 15.53
N PRO A 133 14.48 8.64 16.65
CA PRO A 133 15.94 8.41 16.62
C PRO A 133 16.36 7.19 15.80
N SER A 134 15.53 6.16 15.66
CA SER A 134 15.83 4.99 14.83
C SER A 134 15.40 5.15 13.36
N ALA A 135 14.64 6.19 13.02
CA ALA A 135 14.36 6.54 11.63
C ALA A 135 15.59 7.14 10.97
N LYS A 136 15.90 6.66 9.77
CA LYS A 136 17.10 7.06 9.05
C LYS A 136 16.75 8.10 8.00
N VAL A 137 17.35 9.27 8.09
CA VAL A 137 17.19 10.36 7.13
C VAL A 137 18.52 10.73 6.51
N VAL A 138 18.55 10.90 5.20
CA VAL A 138 19.64 11.51 4.44
C VAL A 138 19.17 12.88 3.98
N ALA A 139 19.91 13.91 4.33
CA ALA A 139 19.66 15.28 3.89
C ALA A 139 20.97 15.82 3.29
N GLU A 140 20.98 16.02 1.99
CA GLU A 140 22.15 16.42 1.22
C GLU A 140 21.81 17.59 0.30
N CYS A 141 22.82 18.39 -0.02
CA CYS A 141 22.69 19.49 -0.97
C CYS A 141 23.74 19.41 -2.07
N TYR A 142 23.42 20.00 -3.20
CA TYR A 142 24.28 20.10 -4.38
C TYR A 142 24.27 21.50 -4.94
N GLN A 143 25.46 22.11 -5.06
CA GLN A 143 25.66 23.41 -5.67
C GLN A 143 25.70 23.25 -7.18
N MET A 144 24.77 23.85 -7.88
CA MET A 144 24.70 23.84 -9.34
C MET A 144 25.71 24.84 -9.92
N ASN A 145 26.36 24.47 -11.01
CA ASN A 145 27.20 25.36 -11.82
C ASN A 145 26.33 26.35 -12.63
N GLU A 146 26.87 27.48 -13.07
CA GLU A 146 26.12 28.56 -13.73
C GLU A 146 25.25 28.10 -14.92
N ASN A 147 25.78 27.20 -15.75
CA ASN A 147 25.10 26.71 -16.96
C ASN A 147 24.54 25.29 -16.80
N GLU A 148 24.55 24.75 -15.59
CA GLU A 148 24.09 23.40 -15.35
C GLU A 148 22.55 23.35 -15.32
N LYS A 149 22.00 22.34 -16.00
CA LYS A 149 20.57 22.10 -16.06
C LYS A 149 20.06 21.40 -14.80
N ILE A 150 18.84 21.75 -14.36
CA ILE A 150 18.24 21.21 -13.13
C ILE A 150 18.14 19.68 -13.11
N TRP A 151 17.86 19.04 -14.24
CA TRP A 151 17.81 17.57 -14.32
C TRP A 151 19.16 16.90 -14.14
N THR A 152 20.28 17.56 -14.55
CA THR A 152 21.64 17.07 -14.29
C THR A 152 21.93 17.18 -12.77
N ALA A 153 21.62 18.31 -12.17
CA ALA A 153 21.77 18.50 -10.74
C ALA A 153 20.95 17.51 -9.91
N ILE A 154 19.75 17.15 -10.37
CA ILE A 154 18.93 16.10 -9.73
C ILE A 154 19.62 14.73 -9.80
N ASP A 155 20.25 14.37 -10.93
CA ASP A 155 20.97 13.11 -11.06
C ASP A 155 22.23 13.08 -10.18
N GLU A 156 23.03 14.15 -10.17
CA GLU A 156 24.22 14.28 -9.33
C GLU A 156 23.87 14.22 -7.82
N LEU A 157 22.81 14.92 -7.42
CA LEU A 157 22.34 14.87 -6.04
C LEU A 157 21.78 13.48 -5.68
N ALA A 158 21.12 12.80 -6.61
CA ALA A 158 20.66 11.44 -6.38
C ALA A 158 21.82 10.45 -6.19
N GLN A 159 22.89 10.59 -6.99
CA GLN A 159 24.11 9.81 -6.82
C GLN A 159 24.75 10.07 -5.44
N LYS A 160 24.95 11.34 -5.08
CA LYS A 160 25.47 11.74 -3.76
C LYS A 160 24.65 11.19 -2.61
N THR A 161 23.33 11.23 -2.72
CA THR A 161 22.41 10.66 -1.74
C THR A 161 22.55 9.14 -1.65
N ALA A 162 22.72 8.45 -2.79
CA ALA A 162 22.95 7.01 -2.83
C ALA A 162 24.28 6.61 -2.19
N GLU A 163 25.35 7.36 -2.41
CA GLU A 163 26.65 7.19 -1.76
C GLU A 163 26.50 7.31 -0.23
N LYS A 164 25.81 8.36 0.26
CA LYS A 164 25.54 8.53 1.69
C LYS A 164 24.73 7.39 2.30
N LYS A 165 23.76 6.85 1.58
CA LYS A 165 23.03 5.65 2.01
C LYS A 165 23.93 4.42 2.11
N SER A 166 24.93 4.29 1.25
CA SER A 166 25.88 3.17 1.23
C SER A 166 26.93 3.23 2.32
N GLU A 167 27.32 4.44 2.80
CA GLU A 167 28.21 4.62 3.95
C GLU A 167 27.63 4.05 5.25
N GLY A 168 26.32 3.77 5.25
CA GLY A 168 25.60 3.24 6.39
C GLY A 168 25.22 4.34 7.39
N PHE A 169 24.49 3.91 8.40
CA PHE A 169 24.05 4.80 9.47
C PHE A 169 24.69 4.36 10.80
N PRO A 170 25.11 5.29 11.64
CA PRO A 170 25.63 4.92 12.94
C PRO A 170 24.61 4.09 13.71
N MET A 171 25.05 3.00 14.32
CA MET A 171 24.22 2.23 15.24
C MET A 171 23.95 3.09 16.48
N LEU A 172 22.70 3.58 16.59
CA LEU A 172 22.24 4.34 17.76
C LEU A 172 22.08 3.46 19.01
N ASN A 173 21.84 2.16 18.80
CA ASN A 173 21.65 1.20 19.87
C ASN A 173 22.84 0.24 19.94
N ILE A 174 23.78 0.54 20.83
CA ILE A 174 24.78 -0.44 21.25
C ILE A 174 24.04 -1.43 22.17
N ASP A 175 24.07 -2.69 21.81
CA ASP A 175 23.49 -3.77 22.63
C ASP A 175 24.36 -3.97 23.89
N LEU A 176 24.13 -3.10 24.88
CA LEU A 176 24.85 -3.14 26.14
C LEU A 176 24.25 -4.30 26.99
N PRO A 177 25.07 -5.26 27.45
CA PRO A 177 24.58 -6.43 28.19
C PRO A 177 23.83 -6.08 29.49
N PHE A 178 24.08 -4.89 30.05
CA PHE A 178 23.46 -4.41 31.29
C PHE A 178 22.29 -3.45 31.05
N ALA A 179 21.99 -3.09 29.79
CA ALA A 179 20.83 -2.25 29.48
C ALA A 179 19.55 -3.07 29.52
N VAL A 180 18.57 -2.58 30.23
CA VAL A 180 17.22 -3.19 30.19
C VAL A 180 16.58 -2.87 28.85
N LYS A 181 16.17 -3.89 28.12
CA LYS A 181 15.52 -3.73 26.82
C LYS A 181 14.05 -3.35 26.97
N CYS A 182 13.56 -2.61 26.00
CA CYS A 182 12.15 -2.26 25.86
C CYS A 182 11.29 -3.52 25.67
N ASP A 183 10.26 -3.69 26.48
CA ASP A 183 9.34 -4.84 26.41
C ASP A 183 8.45 -4.82 25.15
N LEU A 184 8.38 -3.69 24.42
CA LEU A 184 7.56 -3.54 23.21
C LEU A 184 8.35 -3.72 21.92
N SER A 185 9.57 -3.19 21.84
CA SER A 185 10.45 -3.32 20.67
C SER A 185 11.41 -4.50 20.79
N GLY A 186 11.80 -4.87 22.02
CA GLY A 186 12.78 -5.92 22.28
C GLY A 186 14.23 -5.55 21.95
N THR A 187 14.49 -4.41 21.35
CA THR A 187 15.81 -4.00 20.83
C THR A 187 16.36 -2.73 21.46
N GLU A 188 15.51 -1.77 21.77
CA GLU A 188 15.89 -0.45 22.27
C GLU A 188 16.06 -0.46 23.78
N PRO A 189 16.95 0.39 24.35
CA PRO A 189 17.07 0.53 25.80
C PRO A 189 15.78 1.13 26.39
N ALA A 190 15.31 0.57 27.48
CA ALA A 190 14.15 1.08 28.21
C ALA A 190 14.57 2.26 29.09
N VAL A 191 13.89 3.40 28.91
CA VAL A 191 14.14 4.63 29.69
C VAL A 191 12.91 5.05 30.50
N VAL A 192 11.73 4.52 30.19
CA VAL A 192 10.47 4.81 30.86
C VAL A 192 10.01 3.60 31.64
N SER A 193 9.82 3.76 32.96
CA SER A 193 9.25 2.71 33.82
C SER A 193 7.79 3.02 34.14
N PHE A 194 6.95 2.00 34.19
CA PHE A 194 5.53 2.17 34.48
C PHE A 194 5.27 2.80 35.86
N LYS A 195 6.16 2.53 36.84
CA LYS A 195 6.08 3.13 38.18
C LYS A 195 6.29 4.63 38.21
N ASN A 196 7.11 5.17 37.29
CA ASN A 196 7.47 6.58 37.18
C ASN A 196 6.97 7.21 35.87
N LEU A 197 5.95 6.63 35.26
CA LEU A 197 5.51 6.92 33.89
C LEU A 197 5.29 8.44 33.66
N GLU A 198 4.60 9.12 34.56
CA GLU A 198 4.34 10.56 34.42
C GLU A 198 5.62 11.38 34.53
N LYS A 199 6.49 11.07 35.49
CA LYS A 199 7.77 11.77 35.70
C LYS A 199 8.74 11.57 34.51
N ASP A 200 8.80 10.33 34.01
CA ASP A 200 9.70 9.99 32.91
C ASP A 200 9.21 10.57 31.59
N LEU A 201 7.88 10.56 31.33
CA LEU A 201 7.29 11.19 30.16
C LEU A 201 7.40 12.71 30.18
N LYS A 202 7.22 13.36 31.33
CA LYS A 202 7.46 14.81 31.46
C LYS A 202 8.89 15.18 31.08
N LYS A 203 9.90 14.40 31.45
CA LYS A 203 11.29 14.62 31.04
C LYS A 203 11.48 14.52 29.53
N ILE A 204 10.81 13.54 28.87
CA ILE A 204 10.86 13.35 27.43
C ILE A 204 10.18 14.51 26.70
N GLU A 205 9.03 14.98 27.17
CA GLU A 205 8.29 16.10 26.56
C GLU A 205 9.03 17.44 26.72
N ILE A 206 9.64 17.74 27.86
CA ILE A 206 10.42 18.98 28.10
C ILE A 206 11.60 19.11 27.14
N HIS A 207 12.19 18.01 26.70
CA HIS A 207 13.27 18.05 25.71
C HIS A 207 12.78 18.23 24.25
N LYS A 208 11.46 18.05 23.99
CA LYS A 208 10.90 17.99 22.62
C LYS A 208 10.01 19.16 22.25
N SER A 209 9.41 19.82 23.23
CA SER A 209 8.59 21.02 23.04
C SER A 209 9.36 22.24 23.55
N GLY A 210 9.99 22.94 22.65
CA GLY A 210 10.38 24.31 22.95
C GLY A 210 9.13 25.16 23.16
N GLU A 211 8.81 25.46 24.43
CA GLU A 211 7.80 26.41 24.90
C GLU A 211 6.30 26.03 24.81
N GLY A 212 5.71 25.83 25.99
CA GLY A 212 4.43 26.47 26.42
C GLY A 212 3.12 25.75 26.14
N SER A 213 2.45 25.43 27.20
CA SER A 213 1.00 25.54 27.50
C SER A 213 0.06 24.33 27.45
N ASP A 214 0.43 23.15 26.95
CA ASP A 214 -0.51 22.01 27.03
C ASP A 214 0.17 20.67 27.43
N ASP A 215 1.36 20.75 28.01
CA ASP A 215 2.22 19.59 28.31
C ASP A 215 1.54 18.59 29.27
N ASP A 216 0.84 19.07 30.30
CA ASP A 216 0.17 18.20 31.27
C ASP A 216 -0.98 17.39 30.68
N LYS A 217 -1.72 17.96 29.72
CA LYS A 217 -2.82 17.25 29.03
C LYS A 217 -2.25 16.21 28.04
N GLN A 218 -1.23 16.58 27.29
CA GLN A 218 -0.55 15.65 26.37
C GLN A 218 0.12 14.49 27.11
N VAL A 219 0.78 14.77 28.25
CA VAL A 219 1.36 13.74 29.11
C VAL A 219 0.28 12.80 29.66
N LYS A 220 -0.85 13.33 30.17
CA LYS A 220 -2.00 12.50 30.66
C LYS A 220 -2.60 11.64 29.55
N ASP A 221 -2.74 12.19 28.35
CA ASP A 221 -3.22 11.45 27.19
C ASP A 221 -2.27 10.33 26.77
N THR A 222 -0.97 10.59 26.79
CA THR A 222 0.08 9.60 26.50
C THR A 222 0.11 8.51 27.58
N ILE A 223 -0.02 8.86 28.86
CA ILE A 223 -0.14 7.91 29.98
C ILE A 223 -1.34 6.98 29.77
N THR A 224 -2.50 7.56 29.47
CA THR A 224 -3.73 6.80 29.21
C THR A 224 -3.55 5.85 28.03
N ALA A 225 -2.90 6.30 26.98
CA ALA A 225 -2.58 5.48 25.83
C ALA A 225 -1.66 4.32 26.13
N ILE A 226 -0.58 4.60 26.84
CA ILE A 226 0.39 3.57 27.26
C ILE A 226 -0.33 2.53 28.14
N ARG A 227 -1.14 2.96 29.10
CA ARG A 227 -1.94 2.06 29.96
C ARG A 227 -2.91 1.20 29.17
N ASN A 228 -3.50 1.72 28.11
CA ASN A 228 -4.39 0.96 27.22
C ASN A 228 -3.67 -0.07 26.36
N VAL A 229 -2.40 0.19 26.01
CA VAL A 229 -1.55 -0.77 25.26
C VAL A 229 -0.99 -1.85 26.17
N ILE A 230 -0.75 -1.48 27.43
CA ILE A 230 0.02 -2.28 28.38
C ILE A 230 -0.86 -2.61 29.58
N LYS A 231 -1.27 -3.86 29.66
CA LYS A 231 -2.09 -4.37 30.77
C LYS A 231 -1.29 -4.90 31.96
N LYS A 232 0.05 -4.71 31.98
CA LYS A 232 0.94 -5.25 33.03
C LYS A 232 1.67 -4.12 33.77
N ASP A 233 1.72 -4.17 35.07
CA ASP A 233 2.23 -3.09 35.95
C ASP A 233 3.76 -2.90 35.98
N ASN A 234 4.55 -3.79 35.38
CA ASN A 234 6.01 -3.76 35.45
C ASN A 234 6.70 -3.61 34.09
N ILE A 235 6.04 -3.03 33.10
CA ILE A 235 6.62 -2.85 31.76
C ILE A 235 7.57 -1.66 31.70
N LYS A 236 8.66 -1.86 31.00
CA LYS A 236 9.68 -0.85 30.68
C LYS A 236 9.67 -0.61 29.19
N ILE A 237 9.59 0.64 28.80
CA ILE A 237 9.51 1.06 27.40
C ILE A 237 10.63 2.01 27.01
N SER A 238 11.01 1.98 25.73
CA SER A 238 11.92 2.93 25.15
C SER A 238 11.23 4.29 24.93
N GLU A 239 12.02 5.34 24.81
CA GLU A 239 11.55 6.67 24.46
C GLU A 239 10.81 6.62 23.11
N GLU A 240 11.39 5.97 22.10
CA GLU A 240 10.80 5.84 20.77
C GLU A 240 9.44 5.10 20.81
N SER A 241 9.33 4.04 21.60
CA SER A 241 8.06 3.34 21.77
C SER A 241 6.98 4.23 22.41
N ALA A 242 7.36 5.09 23.37
CA ALA A 242 6.45 6.08 23.96
C ALA A 242 5.99 7.10 22.93
N VAL A 243 6.91 7.62 22.10
CA VAL A 243 6.60 8.55 21.00
C VAL A 243 5.67 7.90 19.97
N LYS A 244 5.96 6.67 19.52
CA LYS A 244 5.08 5.94 18.60
C LYS A 244 3.67 5.78 19.16
N ILE A 245 3.51 5.47 20.44
CA ILE A 245 2.19 5.38 21.10
C ILE A 245 1.49 6.75 21.12
N LYS A 246 2.20 7.83 21.45
CA LYS A 246 1.69 9.20 21.42
C LYS A 246 1.13 9.55 20.04
N TYR A 247 1.90 9.29 18.98
CA TYR A 247 1.47 9.60 17.63
C TYR A 247 0.35 8.67 17.12
N SER A 248 0.29 7.41 17.53
CA SER A 248 -0.85 6.55 17.27
C SER A 248 -2.17 7.12 17.85
N ASN A 249 -2.11 7.66 19.08
CA ASN A 249 -3.26 8.31 19.69
C ASN A 249 -3.61 9.65 19.04
N LYS A 250 -2.59 10.44 18.69
CA LYS A 250 -2.79 11.70 17.98
C LYS A 250 -3.57 11.45 16.70
N MET A 251 -3.17 10.46 15.89
CA MET A 251 -3.88 10.06 14.68
C MET A 251 -5.37 9.74 14.92
N ILE A 252 -5.68 9.05 16.04
CA ILE A 252 -7.05 8.68 16.37
C ILE A 252 -7.88 9.90 16.80
N LYS A 253 -7.29 10.84 17.55
CA LYS A 253 -7.96 11.99 18.16
C LYS A 253 -8.04 13.22 17.24
N ASP A 254 -7.04 13.42 16.37
CA ASP A 254 -6.95 14.63 15.55
C ASP A 254 -8.01 14.65 14.45
N ASP A 255 -9.07 15.44 14.70
CA ASP A 255 -10.02 15.85 13.67
C ASP A 255 -9.52 17.08 12.87
N VAL A 256 -8.45 17.74 13.33
CA VAL A 256 -8.05 19.08 12.87
C VAL A 256 -6.88 19.05 11.89
N ASN A 257 -5.95 18.10 12.00
CA ASN A 257 -4.78 18.05 11.12
C ASN A 257 -4.91 16.95 10.06
N GLU A 258 -5.62 17.27 9.00
CA GLU A 258 -6.14 16.38 7.95
C GLU A 258 -5.11 15.83 6.95
N ILE A 259 -3.88 15.59 7.37
CA ILE A 259 -2.77 15.25 6.49
C ILE A 259 -2.73 13.75 6.17
N GLY A 260 -3.07 12.90 7.13
CA GLY A 260 -3.01 11.46 6.98
C GLY A 260 -4.24 10.87 6.25
N PHE A 261 -4.05 9.73 5.60
CA PHE A 261 -5.12 9.00 4.92
C PHE A 261 -6.32 8.68 5.83
N TYR A 262 -6.08 8.48 7.13
CA TYR A 262 -7.15 8.24 8.10
C TYR A 262 -8.15 9.41 8.21
N SER A 263 -7.71 10.65 8.14
CA SER A 263 -8.62 11.81 8.14
C SER A 263 -9.48 11.84 6.88
N ILE A 264 -8.91 11.49 5.74
CA ILE A 264 -9.61 11.43 4.46
C ILE A 264 -10.70 10.36 4.51
N ILE A 265 -10.39 9.15 4.98
CA ILE A 265 -11.35 8.05 5.03
C ILE A 265 -12.41 8.25 6.12
N LYS A 266 -12.07 8.83 7.27
CA LYS A 266 -13.04 9.20 8.30
C LYS A 266 -14.15 10.09 7.75
N LYS A 267 -13.77 11.18 7.07
CA LYS A 267 -14.72 12.09 6.43
C LYS A 267 -15.55 11.39 5.37
N ALA A 268 -14.92 10.60 4.50
CA ALA A 268 -15.61 9.90 3.43
C ALA A 268 -16.68 8.93 3.93
N LEU A 269 -16.50 8.35 5.12
CA LEU A 269 -17.42 7.41 5.76
C LEU A 269 -18.20 8.04 6.92
N SER A 270 -18.37 9.38 6.93
CA SER A 270 -19.16 10.10 7.93
C SER A 270 -18.79 9.75 9.38
N TYR A 271 -17.53 9.49 9.64
CA TYR A 271 -16.99 9.09 10.94
C TYR A 271 -17.54 7.76 11.51
N ASP A 272 -18.21 6.93 10.68
CA ASP A 272 -18.76 5.63 11.10
C ASP A 272 -17.74 4.47 11.05
N ILE A 273 -16.47 4.75 11.32
CA ILE A 273 -15.41 3.76 11.34
C ILE A 273 -14.75 3.65 12.73
N HIS A 274 -14.39 2.42 13.08
CA HIS A 274 -13.66 2.14 14.31
C HIS A 274 -12.16 2.18 14.08
N LEU A 275 -11.44 3.12 14.74
CA LEU A 275 -10.01 3.36 14.55
C LEU A 275 -9.10 2.71 15.60
N ASN A 276 -9.64 2.43 16.79
CA ASN A 276 -8.83 1.80 17.85
C ASN A 276 -8.90 0.28 17.76
N THR A 277 -8.39 -0.26 16.66
CA THR A 277 -8.46 -1.68 16.30
C THR A 277 -7.21 -2.44 16.75
N GLU A 278 -7.39 -3.73 16.99
CA GLU A 278 -6.34 -4.72 17.13
C GLU A 278 -6.31 -5.62 15.90
N ILE A 279 -5.23 -6.38 15.70
CA ILE A 279 -5.09 -7.23 14.51
C ILE A 279 -6.21 -8.28 14.42
N ASP A 280 -6.71 -8.75 15.55
CA ASP A 280 -7.79 -9.72 15.64
C ASP A 280 -9.14 -9.17 15.14
N ASP A 281 -9.29 -7.85 15.10
CA ASP A 281 -10.51 -7.19 14.60
C ASP A 281 -10.68 -7.38 13.10
N TYR A 282 -9.61 -7.61 12.36
CA TYR A 282 -9.63 -7.84 10.90
C TYR A 282 -9.78 -9.31 10.52
N SER A 283 -9.85 -10.23 11.50
CA SER A 283 -9.89 -11.66 11.24
C SER A 283 -11.21 -12.14 10.66
N VAL A 284 -11.15 -13.03 9.68
CA VAL A 284 -12.29 -13.72 9.07
C VAL A 284 -12.07 -15.23 9.14
N GLY A 285 -13.14 -15.99 9.24
CA GLY A 285 -13.10 -17.47 9.33
C GLY A 285 -12.19 -17.94 10.48
N ASP A 286 -11.29 -18.86 10.18
CA ASP A 286 -10.32 -19.41 11.14
C ASP A 286 -9.19 -18.42 11.50
N SER A 287 -9.53 -17.17 11.81
CA SER A 287 -8.59 -16.11 12.21
C SER A 287 -7.61 -15.66 11.11
N PHE A 288 -8.03 -15.64 9.86
CA PHE A 288 -7.24 -15.11 8.74
C PHE A 288 -7.43 -13.61 8.56
N ILE A 289 -6.35 -12.94 8.19
CA ILE A 289 -6.27 -11.53 7.78
C ILE A 289 -5.65 -11.43 6.39
N GLY A 290 -5.92 -10.35 5.67
CA GLY A 290 -5.30 -10.04 4.40
C GLY A 290 -4.32 -8.88 4.52
N PHE A 291 -3.05 -9.11 4.26
CA PHE A 291 -2.02 -8.10 4.20
C PHE A 291 -1.75 -7.74 2.74
N VAL A 292 -1.81 -6.46 2.41
CA VAL A 292 -1.66 -5.93 1.05
C VAL A 292 -0.45 -5.01 0.98
N TYR A 293 0.39 -5.22 -0.02
CA TYR A 293 1.48 -4.31 -0.35
C TYR A 293 1.49 -4.04 -1.86
N SER A 294 1.20 -2.80 -2.24
CA SER A 294 1.21 -2.29 -3.63
C SER A 294 2.25 -1.19 -3.78
N ASP A 295 2.86 -1.09 -4.95
CA ASP A 295 3.89 -0.11 -5.26
C ASP A 295 3.93 0.15 -6.78
N GLY A 296 4.17 1.39 -7.18
CA GLY A 296 4.13 1.84 -8.56
C GLY A 296 5.16 1.16 -9.45
N ASP A 297 4.77 0.92 -10.68
CA ASP A 297 5.58 0.20 -11.66
C ASP A 297 6.39 1.15 -12.54
N GLY A 298 7.71 1.00 -12.51
CA GLY A 298 8.59 1.66 -13.49
C GLY A 298 8.68 3.18 -13.38
N LEU A 299 8.35 3.77 -12.23
CA LEU A 299 8.38 5.23 -12.04
C LEU A 299 9.75 5.84 -12.30
N GLY A 300 10.84 5.16 -11.91
CA GLY A 300 12.20 5.63 -12.19
C GLY A 300 12.47 5.74 -13.68
N ASP A 301 12.05 4.78 -14.49
CA ASP A 301 12.22 4.82 -15.95
C ASP A 301 11.27 5.84 -16.60
N PHE A 302 10.05 5.99 -16.06
CA PHE A 302 9.13 7.05 -16.48
C PHE A 302 9.75 8.42 -16.29
N LEU A 303 10.29 8.74 -15.11
CA LEU A 303 10.93 10.03 -14.83
C LEU A 303 12.19 10.29 -15.67
N LYS A 304 12.98 9.23 -15.97
CA LYS A 304 14.11 9.36 -16.93
C LYS A 304 13.63 9.72 -18.33
N ASN A 305 12.49 9.18 -18.76
CA ASN A 305 11.93 9.48 -20.07
C ASN A 305 11.28 10.87 -20.13
N VAL A 306 10.72 11.36 -19.03
CA VAL A 306 10.18 12.72 -18.91
C VAL A 306 11.22 13.78 -19.28
N LYS A 307 12.49 13.59 -18.89
CA LYS A 307 13.61 14.49 -19.26
C LYS A 307 13.82 14.62 -20.76
N LYS A 308 13.43 13.61 -21.56
CA LYS A 308 13.54 13.64 -23.02
C LYS A 308 12.35 14.36 -23.68
N VAL A 309 11.24 14.46 -22.95
CA VAL A 309 9.99 15.07 -23.45
C VAL A 309 10.00 16.58 -23.22
N TYR A 310 10.41 17.03 -22.04
CA TYR A 310 10.43 18.44 -21.69
C TYR A 310 11.80 19.06 -21.96
N THR A 311 11.85 20.06 -22.85
CA THR A 311 13.09 20.64 -23.34
C THR A 311 13.54 21.86 -22.56
N THR A 312 12.62 22.52 -21.83
CA THR A 312 12.92 23.65 -20.95
C THR A 312 12.87 23.24 -19.49
N GLU A 313 13.68 23.89 -18.67
CA GLU A 313 13.71 23.62 -17.22
C GLU A 313 12.40 24.01 -16.54
N GLU A 314 11.75 25.06 -17.03
CA GLU A 314 10.44 25.51 -16.53
C GLU A 314 9.36 24.44 -16.73
N GLU A 315 9.23 23.91 -17.97
CA GLU A 315 8.25 22.84 -18.26
C GLU A 315 8.53 21.59 -17.42
N TYR A 316 9.80 21.22 -17.30
CA TYR A 316 10.20 20.06 -16.50
C TYR A 316 9.83 20.23 -15.01
N LEU A 317 10.13 21.40 -14.40
CA LEU A 317 9.81 21.68 -13.01
C LEU A 317 8.30 21.72 -12.78
N LYS A 318 7.54 22.37 -13.64
CA LYS A 318 6.06 22.39 -13.59
C LYS A 318 5.50 20.96 -13.63
N PHE A 319 6.00 20.15 -14.56
CA PHE A 319 5.59 18.75 -14.65
C PHE A 319 5.92 17.96 -13.40
N MET A 320 7.14 18.05 -12.86
CA MET A 320 7.56 17.31 -11.67
C MET A 320 6.72 17.66 -10.44
N ARG A 321 6.44 18.93 -10.23
CA ARG A 321 5.57 19.41 -9.14
C ARG A 321 4.15 18.83 -9.28
N LYS A 322 3.58 18.99 -10.45
CA LYS A 322 2.25 18.47 -10.79
C LYS A 322 2.16 16.97 -10.65
N PHE A 323 3.12 16.24 -11.22
CA PHE A 323 3.20 14.79 -11.17
C PHE A 323 3.23 14.25 -9.74
N SER A 324 4.05 14.84 -8.87
CA SER A 324 4.15 14.44 -7.47
C SER A 324 2.82 14.59 -6.73
N VAL A 325 2.12 15.72 -6.93
CA VAL A 325 0.81 15.98 -6.31
C VAL A 325 -0.26 15.03 -6.84
N ILE A 326 -0.28 14.79 -8.17
CA ILE A 326 -1.27 13.91 -8.80
C ILE A 326 -1.08 12.47 -8.37
N LEU A 327 0.17 11.99 -8.29
CA LEU A 327 0.48 10.62 -7.87
C LEU A 327 -0.03 10.36 -6.45
N ASP A 328 0.35 11.21 -5.51
CA ASP A 328 -0.08 11.09 -4.10
C ASP A 328 -1.60 11.21 -3.96
N ARG A 329 -2.19 12.21 -4.62
CA ARG A 329 -3.66 12.40 -4.60
C ARG A 329 -4.38 11.19 -5.19
N ASN A 330 -3.98 10.69 -6.35
CA ASN A 330 -4.67 9.58 -7.01
C ASN A 330 -4.57 8.30 -6.20
N THR A 331 -3.43 8.01 -5.58
CA THR A 331 -3.28 6.87 -4.67
C THR A 331 -4.28 6.94 -3.50
N LYS A 332 -4.30 8.06 -2.80
CA LYS A 332 -5.21 8.26 -1.65
C LYS A 332 -6.67 8.35 -2.07
N TYR A 333 -6.96 9.07 -3.15
CA TYR A 333 -8.33 9.23 -3.66
C TYR A 333 -8.94 7.90 -4.10
N VAL A 334 -8.21 7.12 -4.90
CA VAL A 334 -8.69 5.82 -5.39
C VAL A 334 -8.92 4.86 -4.23
N LEU A 335 -7.96 4.76 -3.29
CA LEU A 335 -8.13 3.91 -2.13
C LEU A 335 -9.36 4.31 -1.30
N LYS A 336 -9.58 5.61 -1.10
CA LYS A 336 -10.76 6.15 -0.42
C LYS A 336 -12.05 5.73 -1.15
N GLU A 337 -12.12 5.91 -2.47
CA GLU A 337 -13.33 5.57 -3.24
C GLU A 337 -13.62 4.06 -3.21
N VAL A 338 -12.60 3.21 -3.38
CA VAL A 338 -12.77 1.75 -3.29
C VAL A 338 -13.28 1.32 -1.93
N ILE A 339 -12.71 1.85 -0.84
CA ILE A 339 -13.18 1.53 0.52
C ILE A 339 -14.60 2.03 0.74
N LYS A 340 -14.93 3.24 0.28
CA LYS A 340 -16.28 3.81 0.36
C LYS A 340 -17.29 2.96 -0.39
N GLU A 341 -16.98 2.56 -1.61
CA GLU A 341 -17.83 1.67 -2.43
C GLU A 341 -18.08 0.32 -1.75
N MET A 342 -17.03 -0.30 -1.19
CA MET A 342 -17.15 -1.56 -0.43
C MET A 342 -17.99 -1.38 0.84
N TYR A 343 -17.85 -0.23 1.53
CA TYR A 343 -18.64 0.10 2.71
C TYR A 343 -20.12 0.29 2.37
N GLU A 344 -20.44 1.07 1.34
CA GLU A 344 -21.81 1.32 0.86
C GLU A 344 -22.51 0.03 0.37
N LYS A 345 -21.74 -0.92 -0.19
CA LYS A 345 -22.21 -2.26 -0.53
C LYS A 345 -22.39 -3.19 0.69
N GLY A 346 -22.10 -2.74 1.90
CA GLY A 346 -22.22 -3.51 3.12
C GLY A 346 -21.26 -4.71 3.20
N LYS A 347 -20.07 -4.59 2.58
CA LYS A 347 -19.05 -5.64 2.59
C LYS A 347 -18.31 -5.73 3.93
N PHE A 348 -18.18 -4.63 4.66
CA PHE A 348 -17.56 -4.61 5.98
C PHE A 348 -18.56 -4.98 7.07
N VAL A 349 -18.75 -6.28 7.26
CA VAL A 349 -19.78 -6.81 8.18
C VAL A 349 -19.41 -6.71 9.65
N LYS A 350 -18.12 -6.61 9.99
CA LYS A 350 -17.65 -6.58 11.37
C LYS A 350 -17.75 -5.18 11.95
N LYS A 351 -18.43 -5.08 13.09
CA LYS A 351 -18.57 -3.85 13.87
C LYS A 351 -17.94 -4.03 15.26
N LYS A 352 -17.55 -2.94 15.86
CA LYS A 352 -16.95 -2.92 17.19
C LYS A 352 -17.51 -1.76 18.02
N PRO A 353 -17.86 -1.98 19.31
CA PRO A 353 -18.38 -0.93 20.17
C PRO A 353 -17.33 0.13 20.48
N ILE A 354 -17.76 1.37 20.59
CA ILE A 354 -16.91 2.50 20.95
C ILE A 354 -16.70 2.51 22.46
N LEU A 355 -15.44 2.71 22.85
CA LEU A 355 -15.05 2.93 24.24
C LEU A 355 -14.62 4.39 24.43
N LYS A 356 -15.20 5.08 25.40
CA LYS A 356 -14.75 6.39 25.87
C LYS A 356 -14.45 6.30 27.36
N ASP A 357 -13.22 6.65 27.75
CA ASP A 357 -12.73 6.57 29.13
C ASP A 357 -12.97 5.19 29.81
N GLY A 358 -12.78 4.12 29.00
CA GLY A 358 -12.95 2.73 29.46
C GLY A 358 -14.39 2.24 29.59
N LYS A 359 -15.39 3.07 29.22
CA LYS A 359 -16.81 2.71 29.24
C LYS A 359 -17.36 2.66 27.81
N PHE A 360 -18.28 1.71 27.57
CA PHE A 360 -19.01 1.67 26.29
C PHE A 360 -19.88 2.91 26.14
N VAL A 361 -19.79 3.53 24.96
CA VAL A 361 -20.69 4.64 24.58
C VAL A 361 -22.02 4.02 24.16
N LYS A 362 -23.10 4.51 24.73
CA LYS A 362 -24.46 4.04 24.48
C LYS A 362 -25.27 5.07 23.71
N ASP A 363 -26.20 4.61 22.90
CA ASP A 363 -27.20 5.44 22.22
C ASP A 363 -28.36 5.82 23.19
N GLU A 364 -29.35 6.54 22.64
CA GLU A 364 -30.54 6.95 23.39
C GLU A 364 -31.41 5.78 23.90
N LYS A 365 -31.26 4.59 23.29
CA LYS A 365 -31.95 3.34 23.68
C LYS A 365 -31.15 2.52 24.70
N GLY A 366 -29.94 2.97 25.07
CA GLY A 366 -29.05 2.28 25.99
C GLY A 366 -28.22 1.15 25.35
N GLU A 367 -28.24 1.01 24.03
CA GLU A 367 -27.43 0.05 23.28
C GLU A 367 -26.02 0.60 23.02
N ASN A 368 -25.04 -0.27 22.88
CA ASN A 368 -23.67 0.13 22.58
C ASN A 368 -23.58 0.67 21.14
N ILE A 369 -23.06 1.89 20.97
CA ILE A 369 -22.78 2.43 19.64
C ILE A 369 -21.61 1.64 19.04
N GLU A 370 -21.86 1.00 17.92
CA GLU A 370 -20.88 0.22 17.18
C GLU A 370 -20.45 0.95 15.88
N LYS A 371 -19.17 0.82 15.55
CA LYS A 371 -18.61 1.35 14.28
C LYS A 371 -17.96 0.26 13.47
N SER A 372 -17.98 0.41 12.14
CA SER A 372 -17.46 -0.57 11.21
C SER A 372 -15.94 -0.70 11.27
N VAL A 373 -15.45 -1.93 11.20
CA VAL A 373 -14.02 -2.26 11.07
C VAL A 373 -13.71 -2.43 9.60
N ILE A 374 -12.98 -1.47 9.01
CA ILE A 374 -12.72 -1.43 7.57
C ILE A 374 -11.34 -1.97 7.18
N GLY A 375 -10.30 -1.60 7.88
CA GLY A 375 -8.91 -1.98 7.61
C GLY A 375 -7.91 -1.13 8.39
N GLU A 376 -6.66 -1.53 8.38
CA GLU A 376 -5.54 -0.78 8.92
C GLU A 376 -4.66 -0.29 7.78
N PHE A 377 -4.45 1.02 7.69
CA PHE A 377 -3.66 1.67 6.65
C PHE A 377 -2.28 2.01 7.22
N LEU A 378 -1.29 1.19 6.87
CA LEU A 378 0.06 1.30 7.43
C LEU A 378 0.94 2.27 6.65
N ILE A 379 0.83 2.29 5.32
CA ILE A 379 1.51 3.24 4.44
C ILE A 379 0.52 3.59 3.34
N VAL A 380 0.22 4.87 3.14
CA VAL A 380 -0.55 5.36 1.99
C VAL A 380 0.01 6.71 1.57
N GLY A 381 0.82 6.72 0.54
CA GLY A 381 1.40 7.96 0.04
C GLY A 381 2.35 7.74 -1.12
N GLY A 382 2.45 8.73 -2.01
CA GLY A 382 3.15 8.57 -3.27
C GLY A 382 2.50 7.46 -4.10
N ASP A 383 3.25 6.43 -4.42
CA ASP A 383 2.81 5.23 -5.14
C ASP A 383 2.68 3.98 -4.25
N ASP A 384 3.04 4.10 -2.97
CA ASP A 384 3.03 2.99 -2.00
C ASP A 384 1.68 2.88 -1.27
N VAL A 385 1.13 1.66 -1.21
CA VAL A 385 0.02 1.30 -0.33
C VAL A 385 0.37 0.04 0.44
N CYS A 386 0.38 0.15 1.78
CA CYS A 386 0.51 -0.99 2.67
C CYS A 386 -0.64 -0.98 3.67
N ALA A 387 -1.44 -2.06 3.67
CA ALA A 387 -2.64 -2.12 4.50
C ALA A 387 -2.96 -3.54 4.95
N VAL A 388 -3.77 -3.65 6.01
CA VAL A 388 -4.39 -4.91 6.47
C VAL A 388 -5.89 -4.78 6.32
N PHE A 389 -6.50 -5.76 5.66
CA PHE A 389 -7.95 -5.85 5.46
C PHE A 389 -8.51 -7.15 6.02
N PRO A 390 -9.84 -7.28 6.16
CA PRO A 390 -10.47 -8.59 6.29
C PRO A 390 -10.02 -9.50 5.15
N ALA A 391 -9.67 -10.75 5.48
CA ALA A 391 -9.05 -11.67 4.52
C ALA A 391 -9.91 -11.89 3.26
N ASP A 392 -11.23 -11.85 3.42
CA ASP A 392 -12.23 -12.06 2.37
C ASP A 392 -12.49 -10.84 1.48
N LEU A 393 -11.83 -9.73 1.75
CA LEU A 393 -11.89 -8.49 0.94
C LEU A 393 -10.55 -8.08 0.35
N ALA A 394 -9.43 -8.58 0.88
CA ALA A 394 -8.10 -8.09 0.53
C ALA A 394 -7.78 -8.18 -0.97
N ILE A 395 -8.13 -9.29 -1.64
CA ILE A 395 -7.89 -9.47 -3.08
C ILE A 395 -8.81 -8.56 -3.90
N GLU A 396 -10.11 -8.47 -3.54
CA GLU A 396 -11.08 -7.64 -4.25
C GLU A 396 -10.75 -6.15 -4.14
N ILE A 397 -10.39 -5.68 -2.93
CA ILE A 397 -9.92 -4.30 -2.72
C ILE A 397 -8.66 -4.02 -3.53
N SER A 398 -7.69 -4.94 -3.53
CA SER A 398 -6.45 -4.77 -4.29
C SER A 398 -6.71 -4.67 -5.79
N TYR A 399 -7.61 -5.49 -6.32
CA TYR A 399 -8.00 -5.45 -7.73
C TYR A 399 -8.65 -4.12 -8.11
N GLU A 400 -9.70 -3.71 -7.36
CA GLU A 400 -10.42 -2.47 -7.65
C GLU A 400 -9.52 -1.23 -7.48
N PHE A 401 -8.65 -1.22 -6.46
CA PHE A 401 -7.67 -0.15 -6.28
C PHE A 401 -6.74 -0.02 -7.49
N GLN A 402 -6.11 -1.11 -7.91
CA GLN A 402 -5.15 -1.04 -9.02
C GLN A 402 -5.81 -0.69 -10.35
N LYS A 403 -6.99 -1.24 -10.62
CA LYS A 403 -7.77 -0.94 -11.82
C LYS A 403 -8.10 0.55 -11.90
N GLN A 404 -8.68 1.13 -10.84
CA GLN A 404 -9.06 2.55 -10.82
C GLN A 404 -7.83 3.46 -10.83
N PHE A 405 -6.72 3.05 -10.17
CA PHE A 405 -5.46 3.79 -10.21
C PHE A 405 -4.89 3.85 -11.63
N GLU A 406 -4.84 2.73 -12.34
CA GLU A 406 -4.40 2.69 -13.75
C GLU A 406 -5.26 3.58 -14.66
N GLU A 407 -6.59 3.56 -14.46
CA GLU A 407 -7.53 4.39 -15.22
C GLU A 407 -7.28 5.89 -14.98
N LYS A 408 -7.06 6.29 -13.70
CA LYS A 408 -6.77 7.68 -13.32
C LYS A 408 -5.42 8.17 -13.86
N MET A 409 -4.38 7.35 -13.75
CA MET A 409 -3.05 7.70 -14.25
C MET A 409 -3.01 7.73 -15.77
N LYS A 410 -3.77 6.88 -16.46
CA LYS A 410 -3.95 6.91 -17.91
C LYS A 410 -4.60 8.22 -18.37
N LYS A 411 -5.68 8.66 -17.73
CA LYS A 411 -6.34 9.93 -18.01
C LYS A 411 -5.38 11.12 -17.87
N PHE A 412 -4.59 11.13 -16.78
CA PHE A 412 -3.55 12.15 -16.58
C PHE A 412 -2.56 12.17 -17.76
N THR A 413 -2.00 11.02 -18.14
CA THR A 413 -1.03 10.94 -19.22
C THR A 413 -1.63 11.38 -20.57
N GLU A 414 -2.88 11.00 -20.86
CA GLU A 414 -3.60 11.39 -22.08
C GLU A 414 -3.82 12.91 -22.16
N ILE A 415 -4.24 13.55 -21.06
CA ILE A 415 -4.47 15.01 -21.03
C ILE A 415 -3.16 15.78 -21.13
N GLU A 416 -2.08 15.34 -20.46
CA GLU A 416 -0.77 15.97 -20.59
C GLU A 416 -0.23 15.84 -22.01
N ASN A 417 -0.42 14.71 -22.67
CA ASN A 417 -0.03 14.53 -24.07
C ASN A 417 -0.79 15.42 -25.04
N GLN A 418 -2.09 15.67 -24.79
CA GLN A 418 -2.90 16.58 -25.60
C GLN A 418 -2.50 18.04 -25.42
N LYS A 419 -2.22 18.47 -24.16
CA LYS A 419 -1.82 19.86 -23.85
C LYS A 419 -0.46 20.23 -24.47
N ASN A 420 0.48 19.30 -24.52
CA ASN A 420 1.87 19.60 -24.85
C ASN A 420 2.29 19.16 -26.25
N GLU A 421 1.40 18.58 -27.06
CA GLU A 421 1.72 17.93 -28.35
C GLU A 421 2.89 16.93 -28.26
N LYS A 422 3.22 16.49 -27.04
CA LYS A 422 4.36 15.65 -26.68
C LYS A 422 3.84 14.29 -26.20
N LYS A 423 4.55 13.24 -26.53
CA LYS A 423 4.20 11.88 -26.09
C LYS A 423 4.93 11.54 -24.79
N ASN A 424 4.27 11.70 -23.66
CA ASN A 424 4.74 11.06 -22.43
C ASN A 424 4.76 9.54 -22.61
N PRO A 425 5.83 8.88 -22.19
CA PRO A 425 6.17 7.59 -22.76
C PRO A 425 5.28 6.44 -22.31
N GLU A 426 4.50 6.51 -21.21
CA GLU A 426 3.89 5.28 -20.71
C GLU A 426 2.79 5.49 -19.67
N ASN A 427 1.79 4.57 -19.63
CA ASN A 427 0.86 4.49 -18.54
C ASN A 427 1.59 4.06 -17.25
N ILE A 428 1.31 4.76 -16.17
CA ILE A 428 1.77 4.40 -14.84
C ILE A 428 0.78 3.38 -14.28
N THR A 429 1.32 2.25 -13.88
CA THR A 429 0.57 1.15 -13.26
C THR A 429 1.11 0.85 -11.88
N SER A 430 0.48 -0.02 -11.15
CA SER A 430 1.02 -0.55 -9.89
C SER A 430 0.91 -2.06 -9.84
N SER A 431 1.80 -2.71 -9.10
CA SER A 431 1.77 -4.16 -8.88
C SER A 431 1.68 -4.47 -7.39
N CYS A 432 0.93 -5.52 -7.06
CA CYS A 432 0.54 -5.81 -5.68
C CYS A 432 0.89 -7.24 -5.27
N GLY A 433 1.28 -7.39 -4.01
CA GLY A 433 1.37 -8.66 -3.31
C GLY A 433 0.31 -8.74 -2.20
N VAL A 434 -0.50 -9.79 -2.20
CA VAL A 434 -1.51 -10.06 -1.18
C VAL A 434 -1.16 -11.32 -0.41
N VAL A 435 -0.97 -11.18 0.90
CA VAL A 435 -0.71 -12.28 1.82
C VAL A 435 -1.96 -12.52 2.66
N ILE A 436 -2.54 -13.70 2.57
CA ILE A 436 -3.62 -14.13 3.44
C ILE A 436 -3.01 -15.08 4.47
N ALA A 437 -3.03 -14.71 5.75
CA ALA A 437 -2.37 -15.46 6.80
C ALA A 437 -3.12 -15.36 8.13
N LYS A 438 -2.76 -16.23 9.07
CA LYS A 438 -3.30 -16.17 10.43
C LYS A 438 -2.94 -14.84 11.12
N ASN A 439 -3.86 -14.28 11.91
CA ASN A 439 -3.71 -13.02 12.64
C ASN A 439 -2.54 -13.00 13.66
N LYS A 440 -2.03 -14.17 14.03
CA LYS A 440 -0.84 -14.31 14.91
C LYS A 440 0.49 -14.28 14.15
N THR A 441 0.45 -14.25 12.82
CA THR A 441 1.67 -14.12 12.00
C THR A 441 2.32 -12.76 12.27
N PRO A 442 3.63 -12.70 12.57
CA PRO A 442 4.32 -11.44 12.83
C PRO A 442 4.21 -10.46 11.66
N MET A 443 3.94 -9.19 11.96
CA MET A 443 3.71 -8.16 10.94
C MET A 443 4.89 -7.97 10.00
N PHE A 444 6.14 -8.06 10.49
CA PHE A 444 7.31 -7.96 9.63
C PHE A 444 7.40 -9.12 8.63
N GLN A 445 6.95 -10.34 9.02
CA GLN A 445 6.91 -11.49 8.09
C GLN A 445 5.83 -11.28 7.02
N LEU A 446 4.65 -10.77 7.40
CA LEU A 446 3.60 -10.41 6.44
C LEU A 446 4.13 -9.39 5.43
N PHE A 447 4.82 -8.38 5.92
CA PHE A 447 5.44 -7.37 5.07
C PHE A 447 6.50 -7.96 4.12
N GLU A 448 7.44 -8.78 4.64
CA GLU A 448 8.44 -9.43 3.79
C GLU A 448 7.83 -10.33 2.71
N GLN A 449 6.78 -11.08 3.06
CA GLN A 449 6.08 -11.94 2.11
C GLN A 449 5.31 -11.08 1.08
N GLY A 450 4.59 -10.04 1.52
CA GLY A 450 3.93 -9.09 0.64
C GLY A 450 4.89 -8.46 -0.36
N LEU A 451 6.07 -8.04 0.10
CA LEU A 451 7.12 -7.48 -0.76
C LEU A 451 7.66 -8.52 -1.78
N LYS A 452 7.83 -9.79 -1.39
CA LYS A 452 8.27 -10.85 -2.30
C LYS A 452 7.21 -11.11 -3.38
N LEU A 453 5.94 -11.13 -3.01
CA LEU A 453 4.83 -11.30 -3.95
C LEU A 453 4.71 -10.10 -4.91
N GLN A 454 4.80 -8.89 -4.40
CA GLN A 454 4.80 -7.68 -5.21
C GLN A 454 5.97 -7.66 -6.21
N LYS A 455 7.18 -8.05 -5.78
CA LYS A 455 8.32 -8.20 -6.70
C LYS A 455 8.10 -9.30 -7.75
N SER A 456 7.41 -10.39 -7.41
CA SER A 456 7.00 -11.43 -8.36
C SER A 456 6.03 -10.87 -9.40
N ALA A 457 5.04 -10.07 -8.96
CA ALA A 457 4.10 -9.37 -9.84
C ALA A 457 4.82 -8.41 -10.80
N LYS A 458 5.73 -7.57 -10.31
CA LYS A 458 6.56 -6.67 -11.13
C LYS A 458 7.43 -7.43 -12.13
N ALA A 459 8.03 -8.54 -11.71
CA ALA A 459 8.87 -9.36 -12.61
C ALA A 459 8.04 -9.94 -13.78
N LYS A 460 6.82 -10.42 -13.51
CA LYS A 460 5.89 -10.89 -14.57
C LYS A 460 5.50 -9.75 -15.51
N ARG A 461 5.13 -8.59 -14.98
CA ARG A 461 4.84 -7.38 -15.78
C ARG A 461 6.01 -7.02 -16.69
N TYR A 462 7.23 -7.01 -16.15
CA TYR A 462 8.42 -6.67 -16.94
C TYR A 462 8.65 -7.66 -18.08
N GLN A 463 8.50 -8.96 -17.83
CA GLN A 463 8.63 -10.01 -18.85
C GLN A 463 7.59 -9.83 -19.97
N GLU A 464 6.32 -9.62 -19.60
CA GLU A 464 5.22 -9.43 -20.55
C GLU A 464 5.42 -8.17 -21.40
N ASN A 465 5.83 -7.06 -20.79
CA ASN A 465 6.11 -5.82 -21.52
C ASN A 465 7.27 -5.96 -22.52
N LYS A 466 8.32 -6.69 -22.15
CA LYS A 466 9.46 -6.95 -23.03
C LYS A 466 9.05 -7.79 -24.25
N ASN A 467 8.15 -8.75 -24.06
CA ASN A 467 7.69 -9.65 -25.12
C ASN A 467 6.68 -8.98 -26.07
N ARG A 468 6.10 -7.83 -25.70
CA ARG A 468 5.01 -7.16 -26.43
C ARG A 468 5.38 -5.84 -27.06
N GLU A 469 6.66 -5.53 -27.20
CA GLU A 469 7.14 -4.26 -27.78
C GLU A 469 6.44 -3.01 -27.20
N GLY A 470 6.12 -3.02 -25.92
CA GLY A 470 5.52 -1.88 -25.20
C GLY A 470 4.01 -1.66 -25.40
N LYS A 471 3.28 -2.55 -26.07
CA LYS A 471 1.87 -2.29 -26.46
C LYS A 471 0.81 -2.50 -25.38
N VAL A 472 1.08 -3.27 -24.32
CA VAL A 472 0.08 -3.50 -23.24
C VAL A 472 0.75 -3.35 -21.88
N ARG A 473 0.36 -2.32 -21.15
CA ARG A 473 0.88 -2.06 -19.82
C ARG A 473 -0.26 -2.08 -18.83
N THR A 474 -0.24 -3.08 -17.98
CA THR A 474 -1.13 -3.23 -16.85
C THR A 474 -0.32 -3.75 -15.68
N GLY A 475 -0.75 -3.45 -14.45
CA GLY A 475 -0.17 -4.03 -13.25
C GLY A 475 -0.59 -5.49 -13.04
N TYR A 476 0.03 -6.11 -12.07
CA TYR A 476 -0.20 -7.51 -11.72
C TYR A 476 -0.47 -7.66 -10.23
N ILE A 477 -1.26 -8.67 -9.88
CA ILE A 477 -1.48 -9.11 -8.49
C ILE A 477 -0.90 -10.51 -8.34
N ASP A 478 -0.04 -10.67 -7.35
CA ASP A 478 0.37 -11.97 -6.85
C ASP A 478 -0.14 -12.18 -5.44
N PHE A 479 -0.59 -13.38 -5.11
CA PHE A 479 -1.15 -13.66 -3.79
C PHE A 479 -0.68 -15.01 -3.25
N GLN A 480 -0.71 -15.18 -1.94
CA GLN A 480 -0.40 -16.42 -1.26
C GLN A 480 -1.23 -16.56 0.01
N VAL A 481 -1.86 -17.73 0.17
CA VAL A 481 -2.47 -18.13 1.43
C VAL A 481 -1.44 -18.91 2.24
N ILE A 482 -1.19 -18.47 3.48
CA ILE A 482 -0.23 -19.07 4.40
C ILE A 482 -1.02 -19.61 5.61
N GLY A 483 -1.05 -20.91 5.77
CA GLY A 483 -1.72 -21.58 6.88
C GLY A 483 -0.92 -21.54 8.18
N ASN A 484 -0.71 -22.71 8.78
CA ASN A 484 0.06 -22.86 10.03
C ASN A 484 1.57 -23.03 9.80
N GLU A 485 2.00 -22.99 8.56
CA GLU A 485 3.40 -23.12 8.17
C GLU A 485 4.12 -21.83 8.53
N GLY A 486 5.09 -21.85 9.40
CA GLY A 486 5.82 -20.68 9.88
C GLY A 486 6.41 -19.79 8.76
N ASN A 487 7.66 -19.38 8.84
CA ASN A 487 8.30 -18.51 7.83
C ASN A 487 8.47 -19.27 6.49
N VAL A 488 7.50 -19.11 5.58
CA VAL A 488 7.49 -19.75 4.27
C VAL A 488 8.42 -19.00 3.32
N ASN A 489 9.44 -19.68 2.84
CA ASN A 489 10.17 -19.18 1.67
C ASN A 489 9.31 -19.39 0.41
N ILE A 490 8.59 -18.32 -0.02
CA ILE A 490 7.69 -18.40 -1.17
C ILE A 490 8.36 -19.00 -2.41
N LYS A 491 9.64 -18.71 -2.65
CA LYS A 491 10.37 -19.28 -3.80
C LYS A 491 10.54 -20.79 -3.70
N GLU A 492 10.87 -21.29 -2.51
CA GLU A 492 11.03 -22.73 -2.27
C GLU A 492 9.69 -23.46 -2.21
N TYR A 493 8.69 -22.83 -1.56
CA TYR A 493 7.34 -23.34 -1.54
C TYR A 493 6.80 -23.48 -2.97
N ARG A 494 6.99 -22.45 -3.80
CA ARG A 494 6.57 -22.45 -5.21
C ARG A 494 7.40 -23.38 -6.10
N LYS A 495 8.66 -23.66 -5.79
CA LYS A 495 9.43 -24.67 -6.52
C LYS A 495 8.82 -26.06 -6.44
N LYS A 496 8.20 -26.40 -5.32
CA LYS A 496 7.49 -27.68 -5.16
C LYS A 496 6.18 -27.74 -5.94
N TRP A 497 5.41 -26.63 -5.90
CA TRP A 497 4.02 -26.58 -6.33
C TRP A 497 3.80 -25.87 -7.66
N TYR A 498 4.77 -25.04 -8.10
CA TYR A 498 4.69 -24.27 -9.33
C TYR A 498 5.84 -24.65 -10.23
N ASN A 499 5.53 -25.28 -11.36
CA ASN A 499 6.54 -25.46 -12.39
C ASN A 499 7.08 -24.12 -12.82
N LYS A 500 8.39 -23.97 -12.74
CA LYS A 500 9.09 -22.81 -13.29
C LYS A 500 8.63 -22.60 -14.74
N PHE A 501 8.37 -21.33 -15.10
CA PHE A 501 8.49 -20.91 -16.46
C PHE A 501 9.98 -20.96 -16.87
N ASP A 502 10.49 -22.14 -17.08
CA ASP A 502 11.80 -22.31 -17.67
C ASP A 502 11.63 -22.14 -19.17
N LYS A 503 12.31 -21.13 -19.73
CA LYS A 503 12.36 -20.87 -21.18
C LYS A 503 12.91 -22.05 -21.98
N GLU A 504 13.45 -23.05 -21.34
CA GLU A 504 14.09 -24.22 -21.94
C GLU A 504 13.26 -25.50 -21.87
N ASP A 505 12.10 -25.50 -21.20
CA ASP A 505 11.31 -26.74 -21.10
C ASP A 505 10.52 -26.98 -22.37
N LYS A 506 11.15 -27.69 -23.31
CA LYS A 506 10.56 -28.20 -24.56
C LYS A 506 9.51 -29.27 -24.36
N ASN A 507 9.09 -29.59 -23.14
CA ASN A 507 8.06 -30.56 -22.82
C ASN A 507 6.67 -29.95 -23.00
N LYS A 508 6.16 -30.03 -24.19
CA LYS A 508 4.74 -29.86 -24.53
C LYS A 508 3.92 -30.89 -23.74
N GLY A 509 3.54 -30.60 -22.50
CA GLY A 509 2.68 -31.50 -21.74
C GLY A 509 2.68 -31.36 -20.23
N LYS A 510 3.55 -30.54 -19.63
CA LYS A 510 3.51 -30.32 -18.18
C LYS A 510 2.33 -29.43 -17.79
N LEU A 511 1.57 -29.86 -16.78
CA LEU A 511 0.50 -29.10 -16.18
C LEU A 511 1.04 -28.01 -15.28
N HIS A 512 0.59 -26.79 -15.45
CA HIS A 512 0.89 -25.69 -14.54
C HIS A 512 0.04 -25.84 -13.27
N VAL A 513 0.65 -25.72 -12.10
CA VAL A 513 -0.08 -25.80 -10.82
C VAL A 513 -0.78 -24.49 -10.51
N SER A 514 -0.24 -23.34 -10.97
CA SER A 514 -0.81 -22.01 -10.73
C SER A 514 -0.46 -21.07 -11.88
N ARG A 515 -1.33 -20.11 -12.11
CA ARG A 515 -1.15 -19.06 -13.12
C ARG A 515 -0.72 -17.71 -12.54
N ARG A 516 -0.51 -17.66 -11.23
CA ARG A 516 -0.04 -16.44 -10.56
C ARG A 516 1.33 -15.99 -11.07
N PRO A 517 1.59 -14.68 -11.18
CA PRO A 517 0.73 -13.52 -10.94
C PRO A 517 -0.32 -13.26 -12.02
N TYR A 518 -1.47 -12.69 -11.63
CA TYR A 518 -2.59 -12.35 -12.54
C TYR A 518 -2.54 -10.87 -12.96
N SER A 519 -2.93 -10.57 -14.19
CA SER A 519 -3.02 -9.20 -14.71
C SER A 519 -4.28 -8.48 -14.22
N ILE A 520 -4.25 -7.14 -14.14
CA ILE A 520 -5.40 -6.31 -13.80
C ILE A 520 -6.38 -6.22 -14.97
N SER A 521 -5.93 -5.74 -16.12
CA SER A 521 -6.73 -5.68 -17.33
C SER A 521 -6.46 -6.93 -18.16
N GLY A 522 -7.38 -7.90 -18.11
CA GLY A 522 -7.32 -9.09 -18.97
C GLY A 522 -7.24 -8.72 -20.44
N SER A 523 -6.77 -9.67 -21.21
CA SER A 523 -6.46 -9.54 -22.64
C SER A 523 -7.67 -9.47 -23.58
N GLU A 524 -8.85 -9.12 -23.15
CA GLU A 524 -10.02 -9.06 -24.00
C GLU A 524 -9.87 -8.18 -25.26
N LYS A 525 -8.82 -7.35 -25.32
CA LYS A 525 -8.60 -6.43 -26.47
C LYS A 525 -7.52 -6.86 -27.49
N ASN A 526 -6.83 -7.98 -27.29
CA ASN A 526 -5.78 -8.38 -28.24
C ASN A 526 -5.94 -9.83 -28.71
N LYS A 527 -6.68 -10.04 -29.82
CA LYS A 527 -6.85 -11.33 -30.48
C LYS A 527 -5.56 -11.92 -31.09
N GLU A 528 -4.47 -11.14 -31.11
CA GLU A 528 -3.20 -11.53 -31.74
C GLU A 528 -2.25 -12.34 -30.86
N TYR A 529 -2.45 -12.35 -29.53
CA TYR A 529 -1.49 -13.02 -28.62
C TYR A 529 -2.18 -14.16 -27.85
N LYS A 530 -1.88 -15.39 -28.22
CA LYS A 530 -2.41 -16.63 -27.63
C LYS A 530 -1.97 -16.91 -26.17
N ASP A 531 -0.95 -16.23 -25.66
CA ASP A 531 -0.40 -16.40 -24.32
C ASP A 531 -0.69 -15.21 -23.42
N VAL A 532 -1.94 -15.03 -23.11
CA VAL A 532 -2.34 -13.91 -22.27
C VAL A 532 -2.49 -14.36 -20.83
N SER A 533 -1.78 -13.69 -19.94
CA SER A 533 -1.97 -13.84 -18.49
C SER A 533 -3.45 -13.59 -18.15
N GLU A 534 -4.07 -14.53 -17.43
CA GLU A 534 -5.45 -14.40 -17.01
C GLU A 534 -5.65 -13.19 -16.10
N SER A 535 -6.83 -12.57 -16.21
CA SER A 535 -7.20 -11.46 -15.36
C SER A 535 -7.57 -11.96 -13.96
N ILE A 536 -7.12 -11.25 -12.93
CA ILE A 536 -7.54 -11.49 -11.55
C ILE A 536 -9.06 -11.34 -11.39
N LYS A 537 -9.69 -10.47 -12.19
CA LYS A 537 -11.14 -10.32 -12.23
C LYS A 537 -11.84 -11.64 -12.62
N LYS A 538 -11.35 -12.31 -13.66
CA LYS A 538 -11.91 -13.62 -14.10
C LYS A 538 -11.84 -14.61 -12.93
N LEU A 539 -10.73 -14.65 -12.19
CA LEU A 539 -10.56 -15.53 -11.04
C LEU A 539 -11.58 -15.21 -9.93
N ILE A 540 -11.74 -13.94 -9.58
CA ILE A 540 -12.72 -13.48 -8.59
C ILE A 540 -14.15 -13.85 -9.03
N ASP A 541 -14.51 -13.58 -10.27
CA ASP A 541 -15.83 -13.86 -10.82
C ASP A 541 -16.15 -15.38 -10.84
N GLN A 542 -15.15 -16.22 -11.12
CA GLN A 542 -15.28 -17.69 -11.05
C GLN A 542 -15.61 -18.13 -9.61
N VAL A 543 -14.90 -17.62 -8.61
CA VAL A 543 -15.19 -17.94 -7.20
C VAL A 543 -16.58 -17.47 -6.80
N LYS A 544 -16.95 -16.24 -7.14
CA LYS A 544 -18.29 -15.69 -6.84
C LYS A 544 -19.40 -16.53 -7.46
N LYS A 545 -19.21 -16.96 -8.69
CA LYS A 545 -20.19 -17.80 -9.40
C LYS A 545 -20.35 -19.18 -8.77
N LEU A 546 -19.23 -19.83 -8.38
CA LEU A 546 -19.29 -21.11 -7.65
C LEU A 546 -20.05 -20.96 -6.32
N LYS A 547 -19.80 -19.90 -5.58
CA LYS A 547 -20.50 -19.60 -4.31
C LYS A 547 -22.00 -19.32 -4.52
N THR A 548 -22.34 -18.54 -5.55
CA THR A 548 -23.74 -18.19 -5.87
C THR A 548 -24.55 -19.41 -6.26
N LYS A 549 -23.93 -20.35 -6.97
CA LYS A 549 -24.56 -21.61 -7.38
C LYS A 549 -24.52 -22.70 -6.30
N ASN A 550 -24.03 -22.37 -5.09
CA ASN A 550 -23.83 -23.30 -3.97
C ASN A 550 -23.08 -24.57 -4.40
N PHE A 551 -22.07 -24.40 -5.25
CA PHE A 551 -21.33 -25.53 -5.80
C PHE A 551 -20.62 -26.32 -4.70
N PRO A 552 -20.73 -27.66 -4.65
CA PRO A 552 -20.17 -28.50 -3.59
C PRO A 552 -18.64 -28.52 -3.67
N ASN A 553 -18.00 -27.92 -2.67
CA ASN A 553 -16.53 -27.75 -2.60
C ASN A 553 -15.78 -29.07 -2.46
N THR A 554 -16.37 -30.10 -1.85
CA THR A 554 -15.68 -31.34 -1.49
C THR A 554 -15.06 -32.05 -2.70
N LYS A 555 -15.78 -32.10 -3.83
CA LYS A 555 -15.28 -32.74 -5.04
C LYS A 555 -14.15 -32.00 -5.70
N ILE A 556 -14.27 -30.64 -5.74
CA ILE A 556 -13.19 -29.80 -6.31
C ILE A 556 -11.98 -29.75 -5.38
N ARG A 557 -12.20 -29.74 -4.06
CA ARG A 557 -11.11 -29.76 -3.08
C ARG A 557 -10.29 -31.06 -3.20
N TYR A 558 -10.93 -32.17 -3.53
CA TYR A 558 -10.18 -33.40 -3.82
C TYR A 558 -9.28 -33.24 -5.06
N ILE A 559 -9.75 -32.56 -6.14
CA ILE A 559 -8.89 -32.24 -7.31
C ILE A 559 -7.73 -31.32 -6.91
N TYR A 560 -7.97 -30.37 -6.01
CA TYR A 560 -6.92 -29.49 -5.46
C TYR A 560 -5.85 -30.28 -4.69
N ASP A 561 -6.27 -31.20 -3.83
CA ASP A 561 -5.35 -32.04 -3.06
C ASP A 561 -4.57 -33.00 -3.98
N LEU A 562 -5.23 -33.54 -5.01
CA LEU A 562 -4.62 -34.36 -6.03
C LEU A 562 -3.52 -33.64 -6.80
N LYS A 563 -3.71 -32.36 -7.11
CA LYS A 563 -2.66 -31.54 -7.74
C LYS A 563 -1.43 -31.39 -6.86
N LYS A 564 -1.60 -31.36 -5.53
CA LYS A 564 -0.52 -31.27 -4.55
C LYS A 564 0.22 -32.58 -4.29
N ASP A 565 -0.33 -33.71 -4.71
CA ASP A 565 0.24 -35.03 -4.44
C ASP A 565 1.47 -35.29 -5.32
N ASP A 566 2.65 -35.20 -4.71
CA ASP A 566 3.94 -35.42 -5.39
C ASP A 566 4.20 -36.90 -5.70
N THR A 567 3.37 -37.81 -5.16
CA THR A 567 3.55 -39.27 -5.37
C THR A 567 2.94 -39.73 -6.69
N LYS A 568 2.08 -38.91 -7.32
CA LYS A 568 1.36 -39.23 -8.55
C LYS A 568 1.93 -38.49 -9.76
N THR A 569 1.95 -39.19 -10.89
CA THR A 569 2.29 -38.61 -12.18
C THR A 569 1.17 -37.67 -12.68
N ASP A 570 1.47 -36.76 -13.60
CA ASP A 570 0.48 -35.85 -14.19
C ASP A 570 -0.68 -36.61 -14.86
N ASN A 571 -0.40 -37.76 -15.53
CA ASN A 571 -1.42 -38.58 -16.13
C ASN A 571 -2.36 -39.20 -15.08
N GLU A 572 -1.84 -39.71 -13.97
CA GLU A 572 -2.64 -40.22 -12.85
C GLU A 572 -3.54 -39.15 -12.27
N LYS A 573 -3.01 -37.94 -12.04
CA LYS A 573 -3.75 -36.79 -11.54
C LYS A 573 -4.90 -36.40 -12.48
N ILE A 574 -4.65 -36.39 -13.80
CA ILE A 574 -5.67 -36.11 -14.81
C ILE A 574 -6.76 -37.20 -14.82
N MET A 575 -6.37 -38.47 -14.83
CA MET A 575 -7.33 -39.60 -14.85
C MET A 575 -8.23 -39.59 -13.61
N GLU A 576 -7.66 -39.38 -12.43
CA GLU A 576 -8.44 -39.29 -11.20
C GLU A 576 -9.35 -38.08 -11.19
N SER A 577 -8.91 -36.92 -11.71
CA SER A 577 -9.72 -35.71 -11.84
C SER A 577 -10.92 -35.98 -12.78
N ILE A 578 -10.74 -36.66 -13.91
CA ILE A 578 -11.81 -37.07 -14.83
C ILE A 578 -12.80 -38.00 -14.13
N ASN A 579 -12.31 -38.95 -13.33
CA ASN A 579 -13.15 -39.84 -12.56
C ASN A 579 -14.04 -39.06 -11.55
N ILE A 580 -13.49 -38.03 -10.90
CA ILE A 580 -14.25 -37.17 -10.00
C ILE A 580 -15.34 -36.40 -10.78
N LEU A 581 -14.97 -35.78 -11.90
CA LEU A 581 -15.90 -35.05 -12.76
C LEU A 581 -17.03 -35.93 -13.28
N SER A 582 -16.75 -37.22 -13.61
CA SER A 582 -17.75 -38.16 -14.07
C SER A 582 -18.84 -38.47 -13.02
N LYS A 583 -18.54 -38.29 -11.74
CA LYS A 583 -19.46 -38.48 -10.61
C LYS A 583 -20.24 -37.21 -10.22
N MET A 584 -20.10 -36.14 -10.97
CA MET A 584 -20.84 -34.90 -10.74
C MET A 584 -22.24 -34.96 -11.33
N SER A 585 -23.17 -34.20 -10.72
CA SER A 585 -24.54 -34.08 -11.26
C SER A 585 -24.56 -33.26 -12.56
N THR A 586 -25.68 -33.27 -13.25
CA THR A 586 -25.88 -32.48 -14.47
C THR A 586 -25.77 -30.97 -14.17
N GLU A 587 -26.35 -30.53 -13.05
CA GLU A 587 -26.27 -29.10 -12.58
C GLU A 587 -24.84 -28.70 -12.27
N GLU A 588 -24.07 -29.55 -11.58
CA GLU A 588 -22.66 -29.30 -11.29
C GLU A 588 -21.85 -29.18 -12.59
N ILE A 589 -22.01 -30.05 -13.54
CA ILE A 589 -21.34 -29.99 -14.85
C ILE A 589 -21.77 -28.74 -15.63
N GLN A 590 -23.05 -28.34 -15.54
CA GLN A 590 -23.50 -27.09 -16.16
C GLN A 590 -22.74 -25.87 -15.60
N VAL A 591 -22.53 -25.80 -14.31
CA VAL A 591 -21.70 -24.70 -13.68
C VAL A 591 -20.26 -24.73 -14.20
N LEU A 592 -19.66 -25.93 -14.30
CA LEU A 592 -18.31 -26.06 -14.85
C LEU A 592 -18.24 -25.69 -16.34
N ASN A 593 -19.30 -26.03 -17.10
CA ASN A 593 -19.41 -25.64 -18.50
C ASN A 593 -19.49 -24.09 -18.64
N GLU A 594 -20.27 -23.45 -17.81
CA GLU A 594 -20.41 -21.99 -17.82
C GLU A 594 -19.08 -21.27 -17.45
N LEU A 595 -18.26 -21.84 -16.58
CA LEU A 595 -17.01 -21.26 -16.11
C LEU A 595 -15.81 -21.60 -17.00
N TRP A 596 -15.70 -22.82 -17.47
CA TRP A 596 -14.56 -23.35 -18.22
C TRP A 596 -14.88 -24.01 -19.54
N GLY A 597 -16.18 -24.06 -19.95
CA GLY A 597 -16.61 -24.66 -21.19
C GLY A 597 -16.54 -26.20 -21.20
N ILE A 598 -16.65 -26.84 -20.05
CA ILE A 598 -16.66 -28.31 -19.89
C ILE A 598 -18.06 -28.80 -20.17
N LYS A 599 -18.31 -29.25 -21.42
CA LYS A 599 -19.66 -29.52 -21.92
C LYS A 599 -20.20 -30.92 -21.62
N ASP A 600 -19.35 -31.93 -21.39
CA ASP A 600 -19.80 -33.33 -21.34
C ASP A 600 -18.90 -34.25 -20.52
N LYS A 601 -19.52 -35.14 -19.74
CA LYS A 601 -18.84 -36.14 -18.91
C LYS A 601 -18.00 -37.15 -19.71
N MET A 602 -18.44 -37.47 -20.93
CA MET A 602 -17.85 -38.51 -21.77
C MET A 602 -16.83 -37.99 -22.79
N ASN A 603 -16.81 -36.70 -23.07
CA ASN A 603 -15.93 -36.09 -24.08
C ASN A 603 -14.59 -35.55 -23.55
N LEU A 604 -14.20 -35.99 -22.38
CA LEU A 604 -12.86 -35.76 -21.80
C LEU A 604 -11.81 -36.76 -22.34
N SER A 605 -12.08 -37.40 -23.49
CA SER A 605 -11.13 -38.30 -24.13
C SER A 605 -9.93 -37.51 -24.71
N PHE A 606 -8.75 -38.02 -24.50
CA PHE A 606 -7.45 -37.42 -24.88
C PHE A 606 -7.22 -37.25 -26.40
N GLU A 607 -8.12 -37.70 -27.24
CA GLU A 607 -7.93 -37.73 -28.69
C GLU A 607 -8.28 -36.42 -29.44
N ASN A 608 -8.82 -35.41 -28.75
CA ASN A 608 -9.25 -34.17 -29.38
C ASN A 608 -8.50 -32.95 -28.81
N GLU A 609 -7.50 -32.41 -29.53
CA GLU A 609 -6.60 -31.32 -29.08
C GLU A 609 -7.35 -30.08 -28.54
N ASN A 610 -8.46 -29.67 -29.16
CA ASN A 610 -9.27 -28.51 -28.72
C ASN A 610 -10.07 -28.74 -27.41
N LYS A 611 -10.44 -30.01 -27.10
CA LYS A 611 -11.10 -30.35 -25.83
C LYS A 611 -10.13 -30.51 -24.69
N ASN A 612 -8.93 -30.95 -24.99
CA ASN A 612 -7.83 -31.02 -24.03
C ASN A 612 -7.39 -29.60 -23.52
N GLU A 613 -7.43 -28.57 -24.38
CA GLU A 613 -7.10 -27.20 -23.97
C GLU A 613 -8.06 -26.69 -22.89
N LYS A 614 -9.37 -26.91 -22.98
CA LYS A 614 -10.34 -26.45 -21.97
C LYS A 614 -10.23 -27.18 -20.63
N PHE A 615 -10.01 -28.49 -20.70
CA PHE A 615 -9.78 -29.28 -19.49
C PHE A 615 -8.47 -28.88 -18.82
N LYS A 616 -7.43 -28.64 -19.61
CA LYS A 616 -6.16 -28.12 -19.13
C LYS A 616 -6.34 -26.73 -18.50
N GLU A 617 -7.11 -25.84 -19.14
CA GLU A 617 -7.43 -24.52 -18.58
C GLU A 617 -8.14 -24.64 -17.22
N PHE A 618 -9.14 -25.51 -17.11
CA PHE A 618 -9.81 -25.80 -15.84
C PHE A 618 -8.83 -26.32 -14.80
N PHE A 619 -8.05 -27.35 -15.16
CA PHE A 619 -7.13 -28.00 -14.25
C PHE A 619 -6.02 -27.05 -13.77
N ASP A 620 -5.52 -26.19 -14.63
CA ASP A 620 -4.50 -25.20 -14.29
C ASP A 620 -5.04 -24.06 -13.43
N ASN A 621 -6.29 -23.67 -13.62
CA ASN A 621 -6.91 -22.55 -12.92
C ASN A 621 -7.54 -22.94 -11.58
N ILE A 622 -8.10 -24.18 -11.48
CA ILE A 622 -8.86 -24.63 -10.30
C ILE A 622 -8.07 -24.53 -8.99
N PHE A 623 -6.75 -24.68 -9.04
CA PHE A 623 -5.90 -24.55 -7.87
C PHE A 623 -5.98 -23.14 -7.27
N ASP A 624 -5.87 -22.11 -8.11
CA ASP A 624 -5.92 -20.71 -7.67
C ASP A 624 -7.34 -20.32 -7.24
N VAL A 625 -8.35 -20.82 -7.91
CA VAL A 625 -9.77 -20.64 -7.54
C VAL A 625 -10.05 -21.16 -6.13
N LEU A 626 -9.57 -22.38 -5.82
CA LEU A 626 -9.83 -23.00 -4.52
C LEU A 626 -8.97 -22.40 -3.39
N GLU A 627 -7.76 -21.95 -3.72
CA GLU A 627 -6.89 -21.28 -2.75
C GLU A 627 -7.55 -20.04 -2.16
N ILE A 628 -8.26 -19.26 -2.98
CA ILE A 628 -8.94 -18.03 -2.54
C ILE A 628 -10.44 -18.21 -2.31
N TYR A 629 -10.98 -19.41 -2.45
CA TYR A 629 -12.42 -19.65 -2.35
C TYR A 629 -13.02 -19.07 -1.06
N ASP A 630 -12.40 -19.36 0.08
CA ASP A 630 -12.90 -18.89 1.39
C ASP A 630 -12.64 -17.38 1.61
N PHE A 631 -11.82 -16.75 0.78
CA PHE A 631 -11.37 -15.37 0.89
C PHE A 631 -11.93 -14.42 -0.18
N ILE A 632 -13.04 -14.79 -0.81
CA ILE A 632 -13.84 -13.92 -1.68
C ILE A 632 -15.28 -13.96 -1.16
N GLN A 633 -15.89 -12.81 -0.92
CA GLN A 633 -17.27 -12.72 -0.47
C GLN A 633 -18.26 -13.04 -1.61
N LYS A 634 -19.36 -13.69 -1.26
CA LYS A 634 -20.51 -13.84 -2.16
C LYS A 634 -21.16 -12.47 -2.39
N ASP A 635 -21.61 -12.18 -3.61
CA ASP A 635 -22.41 -11.00 -3.83
C ASP A 635 -23.79 -11.20 -3.20
N LYS A 636 -24.30 -10.21 -2.44
CA LYS A 636 -25.63 -10.26 -1.83
C LYS A 636 -26.68 -10.33 -2.94
N SER A 637 -27.63 -11.25 -2.83
CA SER A 637 -28.77 -11.32 -3.74
C SER A 637 -29.68 -10.08 -3.59
N SER A 638 -30.38 -9.68 -4.64
CA SER A 638 -31.29 -8.53 -4.61
C SER A 638 -32.40 -8.66 -3.55
N SER A 639 -32.77 -9.88 -3.17
CA SER A 639 -33.75 -10.19 -2.12
C SER A 639 -33.20 -9.91 -0.69
N GLU A 640 -31.91 -10.01 -0.46
CA GLU A 640 -31.30 -9.70 0.85
C GLU A 640 -31.06 -8.17 1.05
N LYS A 641 -31.26 -7.36 0.02
CA LYS A 641 -31.19 -5.89 0.10
C LYS A 641 -32.46 -5.25 0.66
N GLU A 642 -33.60 -5.91 0.51
CA GLU A 642 -34.89 -5.38 0.96
C GLU A 642 -35.13 -5.60 2.46
N ASP A 643 -34.58 -6.65 3.07
CA ASP A 643 -34.75 -6.92 4.49
C ASP A 643 -33.94 -6.00 5.41
N ASN A 644 -32.88 -5.37 4.93
CA ASN A 644 -32.10 -4.40 5.71
C ASN A 644 -32.64 -2.94 5.64
N ASN A 645 -33.58 -2.65 4.72
CA ASN A 645 -34.23 -1.32 4.62
C ASN A 645 -35.59 -1.23 5.34
N SER A 646 -36.13 -2.36 5.82
CA SER A 646 -37.40 -2.41 6.57
C SER A 646 -37.21 -2.39 8.09
N GLY A 647 -36.01 -2.18 8.58
CA GLY A 647 -35.63 -2.15 10.01
C GLY A 647 -35.07 -0.81 10.47
N ASN A 648 -35.56 0.32 9.91
CA ASN A 648 -35.30 1.66 10.45
C ASN A 648 -36.61 2.32 10.84
#